data_04114c7f1cb0eba7ed75686df83df80e
#
_entry.id   04114c7f1cb0eba7ed75686df83df80e
#
_cell.length_a   1.000
_cell.length_b   1.000
_cell.length_c   1.000
_cell.angle_alpha   90.00
_cell.angle_beta   90.00
_cell.angle_gamma   90.00
#
_symmetry.space_group_name_H-M   'P 1'
#
loop_
_entity.id
_entity.type
_entity.pdbx_description
1 polymer ?
#
loop_
_entity_poly.entity_id
_entity_poly.type
_entity_poly.pdbx_seq_one_letter_code
_entity_poly.pdbx_strand_id
1 'polypeptide(L)'
;GQAGSVADRADRAGQAGSVADRADRAGQAGSGSDRPASAVQSNQRPEGAGDAVHPRPAYTAYYLLDPRGVRALWRALRLCAKPRAMPRAAIKQMRQPVYFGALAGFFAVLWALAVRLAAPAFGAGGGQAWLAAAAALLLAFPASEWAVQIVHQSICAWCRSRPLLRYDFSSGIPDDAATMVVVPVIWTSPSQVRESAERLELHYLASRDPNLHFALLGDFADADEETKEEDRAIADEAVRAIEALNRAYGSEGGSTFHVYIRRRTWNEADKVWMGWERKRGKLVEFADLLRGEADTSYAIRVGDPSVLPRIRYLITLDADTQLPIGAAQRMIGTMHYPYNRPRLNEAGTRVTEGYGVLQPRIGVSHESAMRSRFARLWSGEPGIDPYAFAMSDPYQDGLDVGIFTGKGILDVDTFRAVLRERIPDNRVLSHDLLEGGFLRGGLLPDIELVDGHPATFSAYQHRQHRWIRGDWQLLGWLRRTAPDRGGRKRRVDLSPVTRWQIVDNLRRSLMPPALLALLALGMLLPAGAGAAVCAIALATLAMPVWRALAAPDRLIRRPGVLAVAAGQALSALATLPYQAVMTVDAIARALYRMAVSRRKLLEWISSAEVERLAPRRLMGLEWGLALAAAVGVLAVFAASPARMAVGLSLAAIWACAPIVIGWLDRAAPAGEDGLTAAEKDELRKLAADIWRFYEDYATERDNWLPPDNVQIDPPVGVARRTSPTNIGMLVACTVTARDFGFIDTPGMIERLERTIGTIERMEKWNGHLYNWYSTETLRPLPPQYVSTVDSGNLIGCLIAAKEGLAEWLRRDDPDGAAKTDARRDAAHGGGGPAGPGRPAAGGGAGGPGRLRPVTAELEASAEMGASAGIGASLKNGAPDRPEASIGHGASTEPGAPSDREAPAAPEAPAASDASVDLG
;
A
#
# COMPACT_ATOMS: atom_id res chain seq x y z
N GLY A 1 -18.53 10.85 -33.46
CA GLY A 1 -17.43 10.65 -34.43
C GLY A 1 -16.19 9.96 -33.85
N GLN A 2 -16.26 9.42 -32.62
CA GLN A 2 -15.11 8.69 -32.04
C GLN A 2 -15.42 7.21 -31.71
N ALA A 3 -16.64 6.76 -31.94
CA ALA A 3 -17.02 5.37 -31.69
C ALA A 3 -16.64 4.42 -32.84
N GLY A 4 -16.44 4.94 -34.07
CA GLY A 4 -16.06 4.14 -35.23
C GLY A 4 -14.60 3.66 -35.29
N SER A 5 -13.70 4.31 -34.53
CA SER A 5 -12.26 3.98 -34.56
C SER A 5 -11.85 2.83 -33.62
N VAL A 6 -12.71 2.45 -32.69
CA VAL A 6 -12.43 1.37 -31.73
C VAL A 6 -12.85 0.01 -32.28
N ALA A 7 -13.96 -0.05 -33.04
CA ALA A 7 -14.41 -1.27 -33.70
C ALA A 7 -13.43 -1.72 -34.78
N ASP A 8 -12.91 -0.78 -35.57
CA ASP A 8 -11.93 -1.04 -36.64
C ASP A 8 -10.54 -1.52 -36.11
N ARG A 9 -10.26 -1.24 -34.82
CA ARG A 9 -9.05 -1.76 -34.14
C ARG A 9 -9.24 -3.15 -33.53
N ALA A 10 -10.47 -3.51 -33.19
CA ALA A 10 -10.78 -4.84 -32.67
C ALA A 10 -10.73 -5.87 -33.82
N ASP A 11 -11.24 -5.53 -35.00
CA ASP A 11 -11.18 -6.39 -36.18
C ASP A 11 -9.74 -6.62 -36.70
N ARG A 12 -8.87 -5.61 -36.56
CA ARG A 12 -7.44 -5.78 -36.88
C ARG A 12 -6.68 -6.61 -35.85
N ALA A 13 -7.15 -6.66 -34.62
CA ALA A 13 -6.59 -7.53 -33.58
C ALA A 13 -7.03 -8.99 -33.75
N GLY A 14 -8.25 -9.22 -34.23
CA GLY A 14 -8.76 -10.55 -34.61
C GLY A 14 -8.00 -11.18 -35.79
N GLN A 15 -7.57 -10.36 -36.77
CA GLN A 15 -6.71 -10.81 -37.87
C GLN A 15 -5.27 -11.11 -37.44
N ALA A 16 -4.78 -10.53 -36.33
CA ALA A 16 -3.46 -10.82 -35.78
C ALA A 16 -3.39 -12.22 -35.13
N GLY A 17 -4.50 -12.76 -34.63
CA GLY A 17 -4.58 -14.13 -34.12
C GLY A 17 -4.29 -15.20 -35.20
N SER A 18 -4.74 -14.97 -36.40
CA SER A 18 -4.46 -15.89 -37.55
C SER A 18 -3.01 -15.83 -38.02
N VAL A 19 -2.30 -14.75 -37.71
CA VAL A 19 -0.89 -14.54 -38.09
C VAL A 19 0.05 -15.19 -37.07
N ALA A 20 -0.37 -15.28 -35.80
CA ALA A 20 0.37 -15.99 -34.76
C ALA A 20 0.43 -17.50 -35.06
N ASP A 21 -0.67 -18.08 -35.54
CA ASP A 21 -0.76 -19.47 -35.96
C ASP A 21 0.23 -19.82 -37.10
N ARG A 22 0.54 -18.85 -37.99
CA ARG A 22 1.54 -19.03 -39.05
C ARG A 22 3.00 -18.91 -38.52
N ALA A 23 3.22 -18.17 -37.47
CA ALA A 23 4.54 -18.07 -36.85
C ALA A 23 4.93 -19.34 -36.08
N ASP A 24 3.97 -20.00 -35.44
CA ASP A 24 4.16 -21.31 -34.81
C ASP A 24 4.54 -22.40 -35.81
N ARG A 25 3.93 -22.37 -37.04
CA ARG A 25 4.29 -23.33 -38.12
C ARG A 25 5.68 -23.09 -38.69
N ALA A 26 6.19 -21.86 -38.67
CA ALA A 26 7.53 -21.56 -39.18
C ALA A 26 8.65 -21.94 -38.17
N GLY A 27 8.36 -22.04 -36.88
CA GLY A 27 9.28 -22.54 -35.87
C GLY A 27 9.41 -24.05 -35.78
N GLN A 28 8.48 -24.78 -36.38
CA GLN A 28 8.48 -26.26 -36.41
C GLN A 28 9.11 -26.90 -37.68
N ALA A 29 9.54 -26.10 -38.65
CA ALA A 29 10.14 -26.61 -39.88
C ALA A 29 11.64 -27.01 -39.74
N GLY A 30 12.03 -27.57 -38.65
CA GLY A 30 13.42 -27.96 -38.32
C GLY A 30 13.60 -29.34 -37.69
N SER A 31 12.60 -30.20 -37.58
CA SER A 31 12.81 -31.63 -37.26
C SER A 31 11.73 -32.48 -37.88
N GLY A 32 12.13 -33.25 -38.85
CA GLY A 32 11.20 -34.14 -39.58
C GLY A 32 10.84 -35.37 -38.75
N SER A 33 9.58 -35.76 -38.86
CA SER A 33 9.08 -37.11 -39.17
C SER A 33 7.56 -37.19 -38.88
N ASP A 34 6.89 -37.75 -39.87
CA ASP A 34 5.48 -38.06 -40.03
C ASP A 34 4.68 -38.55 -38.82
N ARG A 35 3.43 -38.08 -38.67
CA ARG A 35 2.15 -38.83 -38.75
C ARG A 35 0.91 -38.03 -38.32
N PRO A 36 -0.31 -38.43 -38.65
CA PRO A 36 -1.43 -37.53 -38.94
C PRO A 36 -2.37 -37.27 -37.76
N ALA A 37 -3.19 -36.23 -37.98
CA ALA A 37 -4.18 -35.74 -37.05
C ALA A 37 -5.36 -36.73 -36.87
N SER A 38 -5.80 -36.91 -35.62
CA SER A 38 -7.21 -37.07 -35.26
C SER A 38 -7.46 -36.87 -33.76
N ALA A 39 -8.62 -36.31 -33.51
CA ALA A 39 -9.37 -36.33 -32.23
C ALA A 39 -9.05 -35.26 -31.20
N VAL A 40 -9.99 -34.32 -31.14
CA VAL A 40 -10.37 -33.58 -29.94
C VAL A 40 -10.59 -34.56 -28.76
N GLN A 41 -9.75 -34.50 -27.72
CA GLN A 41 -10.00 -35.12 -26.43
C GLN A 41 -9.74 -34.16 -25.30
N SER A 42 -10.72 -34.16 -24.43
CA SER A 42 -10.84 -33.57 -23.12
C SER A 42 -9.52 -33.34 -22.37
N ASN A 43 -9.42 -32.15 -21.76
CA ASN A 43 -8.44 -31.74 -20.76
C ASN A 43 -8.40 -32.73 -19.57
N GLN A 44 -7.52 -33.72 -19.62
CA GLN A 44 -6.96 -34.38 -18.45
C GLN A 44 -5.44 -34.18 -18.51
N ARG A 45 -4.90 -33.39 -17.59
CA ARG A 45 -3.45 -33.28 -17.39
C ARG A 45 -2.87 -34.63 -16.98
N PRO A 46 -1.73 -35.09 -17.49
CA PRO A 46 -1.01 -36.21 -16.92
C PRO A 46 -0.41 -35.77 -15.57
N GLU A 47 -0.74 -36.48 -14.51
CA GLU A 47 -0.08 -36.38 -13.21
C GLU A 47 1.40 -36.74 -13.38
N GLY A 48 2.30 -35.79 -13.06
CA GLY A 48 3.76 -36.07 -12.97
C GLY A 48 4.70 -35.24 -13.83
N ALA A 49 4.22 -34.28 -14.65
CA ALA A 49 5.11 -33.35 -15.31
C ALA A 49 5.32 -32.13 -14.41
N GLY A 50 6.44 -32.10 -13.67
CA GLY A 50 6.91 -30.89 -13.01
C GLY A 50 6.87 -29.73 -13.99
N ASP A 51 6.36 -28.58 -13.54
CA ASP A 51 6.17 -27.34 -14.29
C ASP A 51 7.47 -26.87 -14.98
N ALA A 52 7.80 -27.45 -16.13
CA ALA A 52 8.93 -26.99 -16.93
C ALA A 52 8.63 -25.57 -17.42
N VAL A 53 9.26 -24.56 -16.84
CA VAL A 53 9.18 -23.19 -17.30
C VAL A 53 9.81 -23.12 -18.70
N HIS A 54 8.98 -23.04 -19.72
CA HIS A 54 9.43 -22.94 -21.09
C HIS A 54 10.23 -21.64 -21.32
N PRO A 55 11.23 -21.64 -22.23
CA PRO A 55 11.95 -20.41 -22.57
C PRO A 55 10.99 -19.33 -23.08
N ARG A 56 11.27 -18.06 -22.81
CA ARG A 56 10.44 -16.92 -23.22
C ARG A 56 10.01 -16.95 -24.70
N PRO A 57 10.84 -17.39 -25.65
CA PRO A 57 10.41 -17.56 -27.04
C PRO A 57 9.26 -18.56 -27.27
N ALA A 58 8.94 -19.41 -26.30
CA ALA A 58 7.79 -20.30 -26.40
C ALA A 58 6.44 -19.58 -26.15
N TYR A 59 6.45 -18.34 -25.67
CA TYR A 59 5.24 -17.59 -25.37
C TYR A 59 4.97 -16.52 -26.43
N THR A 60 3.72 -16.39 -26.86
CA THR A 60 3.29 -15.33 -27.80
C THR A 60 3.65 -13.93 -27.29
N ALA A 61 3.56 -13.71 -25.97
CA ALA A 61 3.95 -12.45 -25.32
C ALA A 61 5.39 -12.03 -25.63
N TYR A 62 6.33 -12.96 -25.82
CA TYR A 62 7.70 -12.65 -26.22
C TYR A 62 7.75 -11.93 -27.57
N TYR A 63 7.00 -12.40 -28.56
CA TYR A 63 6.99 -11.81 -29.89
C TYR A 63 6.27 -10.46 -29.97
N LEU A 64 5.42 -10.16 -29.00
CA LEU A 64 4.66 -8.92 -28.95
C LEU A 64 5.31 -7.85 -28.05
N LEU A 65 6.01 -8.25 -27.01
CA LEU A 65 6.48 -7.35 -25.96
C LEU A 65 8.01 -7.24 -25.89
N ASP A 66 8.75 -8.35 -26.10
CA ASP A 66 10.21 -8.32 -26.05
C ASP A 66 10.79 -7.74 -27.34
N PRO A 67 11.72 -6.80 -27.31
CA PRO A 67 12.34 -6.21 -28.51
C PRO A 67 13.02 -7.23 -29.43
N ARG A 68 13.53 -8.33 -28.89
CA ARG A 68 14.13 -9.43 -29.65
C ARG A 68 13.05 -10.24 -30.35
N GLY A 69 11.96 -10.56 -29.63
CA GLY A 69 10.81 -11.27 -30.15
C GLY A 69 10.09 -10.47 -31.25
N VAL A 70 9.82 -9.20 -31.00
CA VAL A 70 9.21 -8.28 -32.01
C VAL A 70 10.05 -8.26 -33.30
N ARG A 71 11.39 -8.21 -33.21
CA ARG A 71 12.25 -8.25 -34.40
C ARG A 71 12.24 -9.62 -35.10
N ALA A 72 12.19 -10.70 -34.32
CA ALA A 72 12.06 -12.03 -34.87
C ALA A 72 10.72 -12.17 -35.64
N LEU A 73 9.63 -11.68 -35.03
CA LEU A 73 8.31 -11.64 -35.64
C LEU A 73 8.30 -10.82 -36.97
N TRP A 74 8.87 -9.60 -36.95
CA TRP A 74 8.95 -8.75 -38.14
C TRP A 74 9.75 -9.41 -39.27
N ARG A 75 10.87 -10.08 -38.91
CA ARG A 75 11.65 -10.84 -39.92
C ARG A 75 10.85 -12.01 -40.48
N ALA A 76 10.17 -12.76 -39.60
CA ALA A 76 9.35 -13.89 -40.04
C ALA A 76 8.19 -13.45 -40.93
N LEU A 77 7.58 -12.32 -40.66
CA LEU A 77 6.47 -11.75 -41.46
C LEU A 77 6.93 -10.93 -42.68
N ARG A 78 8.24 -10.84 -42.90
CA ARG A 78 8.82 -10.02 -43.98
C ARG A 78 8.35 -8.56 -43.96
N LEU A 79 8.03 -8.03 -42.78
CA LEU A 79 7.57 -6.67 -42.61
C LEU A 79 8.77 -5.71 -42.59
N CYS A 80 8.71 -4.70 -43.46
CA CYS A 80 9.67 -3.61 -43.43
C CYS A 80 9.40 -2.76 -42.17
N ALA A 81 10.43 -2.63 -41.32
CA ALA A 81 10.34 -1.76 -40.17
C ALA A 81 10.16 -0.29 -40.62
N LYS A 82 9.17 0.41 -40.08
CA LYS A 82 9.04 1.85 -40.32
C LYS A 82 10.34 2.52 -39.86
N PRO A 83 10.97 3.43 -40.64
CA PRO A 83 12.26 4.06 -40.30
C PRO A 83 12.29 4.68 -38.89
N ARG A 84 11.15 5.19 -38.40
CA ARG A 84 11.01 5.76 -37.04
C ARG A 84 10.97 4.72 -35.88
N ALA A 85 10.69 3.45 -36.20
CA ALA A 85 10.63 2.38 -35.17
C ALA A 85 11.99 1.71 -34.93
N MET A 86 12.89 1.73 -35.88
CA MET A 86 14.24 1.12 -35.81
C MET A 86 15.11 1.72 -34.66
N PRO A 87 15.23 3.05 -34.53
CA PRO A 87 16.03 3.62 -33.44
C PRO A 87 15.47 3.25 -32.05
N ARG A 88 14.13 3.31 -31.88
CA ARG A 88 13.49 2.94 -30.61
C ARG A 88 13.68 1.47 -30.24
N ALA A 89 13.63 0.57 -31.20
CA ALA A 89 13.85 -0.86 -30.98
C ALA A 89 15.33 -1.16 -30.66
N ALA A 90 16.28 -0.48 -31.31
CA ALA A 90 17.71 -0.57 -31.01
C ALA A 90 18.03 -0.04 -29.59
N ILE A 91 17.50 1.13 -29.23
CA ILE A 91 17.65 1.70 -27.88
C ILE A 91 17.09 0.75 -26.82
N LYS A 92 15.90 0.15 -27.07
CA LYS A 92 15.33 -0.84 -26.15
C LYS A 92 16.19 -2.08 -25.96
N GLN A 93 17.00 -2.47 -26.95
CA GLN A 93 17.92 -3.61 -26.82
C GLN A 93 19.20 -3.25 -26.07
N MET A 94 19.66 -2.00 -26.21
CA MET A 94 20.86 -1.50 -25.56
C MET A 94 20.53 -0.70 -24.29
N ARG A 95 19.44 -1.05 -23.58
CA ARG A 95 18.93 -0.30 -22.43
C ARG A 95 20.03 0.03 -21.41
N GLN A 96 20.77 -0.98 -20.94
CA GLN A 96 21.81 -0.76 -19.91
C GLN A 96 22.98 0.06 -20.42
N PRO A 97 23.63 -0.23 -21.58
CA PRO A 97 24.69 0.63 -22.13
C PRO A 97 24.23 2.07 -22.38
N VAL A 98 23.03 2.27 -22.91
CA VAL A 98 22.47 3.61 -23.16
C VAL A 98 22.23 4.35 -21.83
N TYR A 99 21.67 3.67 -20.83
CA TYR A 99 21.45 4.25 -19.50
C TYR A 99 22.77 4.71 -18.87
N PHE A 100 23.77 3.83 -18.78
CA PHE A 100 25.05 4.16 -18.16
C PHE A 100 25.85 5.17 -19.00
N GLY A 101 25.76 5.10 -20.32
CA GLY A 101 26.39 6.06 -21.22
C GLY A 101 25.79 7.46 -21.07
N ALA A 102 24.46 7.57 -21.01
CA ALA A 102 23.76 8.83 -20.76
C ALA A 102 24.10 9.38 -19.37
N LEU A 103 24.09 8.53 -18.35
CA LEU A 103 24.43 8.93 -16.98
C LEU A 103 25.86 9.48 -16.90
N ALA A 104 26.84 8.76 -17.45
CA ALA A 104 28.23 9.19 -17.46
C ALA A 104 28.41 10.47 -18.29
N GLY A 105 27.75 10.58 -19.44
CA GLY A 105 27.82 11.76 -20.30
C GLY A 105 27.24 13.01 -19.62
N PHE A 106 26.02 12.93 -19.09
CA PHE A 106 25.43 14.06 -18.34
C PHE A 106 26.25 14.41 -17.10
N PHE A 107 26.71 13.42 -16.34
CA PHE A 107 27.59 13.67 -15.19
C PHE A 107 28.85 14.41 -15.60
N ALA A 108 29.58 13.96 -16.63
CA ALA A 108 30.81 14.59 -17.07
C ALA A 108 30.57 16.04 -17.54
N VAL A 109 29.51 16.28 -18.32
CA VAL A 109 29.16 17.64 -18.79
C VAL A 109 28.80 18.56 -17.63
N LEU A 110 27.90 18.10 -16.72
CA LEU A 110 27.46 18.90 -15.59
C LEU A 110 28.59 19.17 -14.60
N TRP A 111 29.43 18.17 -14.34
CA TRP A 111 30.60 18.34 -13.48
C TRP A 111 31.63 19.31 -14.09
N ALA A 112 31.96 19.17 -15.37
CA ALA A 112 32.85 20.07 -16.08
C ALA A 112 32.30 21.50 -16.07
N LEU A 113 30.98 21.68 -16.29
CA LEU A 113 30.32 22.98 -16.20
C LEU A 113 30.43 23.57 -14.79
N ALA A 114 30.10 22.77 -13.75
CA ALA A 114 30.20 23.22 -12.36
C ALA A 114 31.62 23.62 -11.97
N VAL A 115 32.63 22.83 -12.37
CA VAL A 115 34.04 23.13 -12.16
C VAL A 115 34.45 24.41 -12.94
N ARG A 116 33.98 24.60 -14.18
CA ARG A 116 34.24 25.80 -14.97
C ARG A 116 33.65 27.06 -14.33
N LEU A 117 32.44 26.96 -13.76
CA LEU A 117 31.81 28.06 -13.01
C LEU A 117 32.60 28.41 -11.73
N ALA A 118 33.26 27.43 -11.11
CA ALA A 118 34.14 27.61 -9.97
C ALA A 118 35.58 27.98 -10.39
N ALA A 119 35.95 27.94 -11.69
CA ALA A 119 37.28 28.11 -12.21
C ALA A 119 38.00 29.44 -11.83
N PRO A 120 37.29 30.59 -11.63
CA PRO A 120 37.93 31.79 -11.15
C PRO A 120 38.66 31.63 -9.81
N ALA A 121 38.32 30.58 -9.03
CA ALA A 121 39.05 30.22 -7.81
C ALA A 121 40.45 29.59 -8.07
N PHE A 122 40.65 28.99 -9.25
CA PHE A 122 41.88 28.26 -9.58
C PHE A 122 43.03 29.19 -10.01
N GLY A 123 42.73 30.46 -10.37
CA GLY A 123 43.74 31.42 -10.84
C GLY A 123 44.35 32.33 -9.76
N ALA A 124 43.86 32.29 -8.54
CA ALA A 124 44.30 33.19 -7.47
C ALA A 124 45.40 32.56 -6.60
N GLY A 125 46.67 32.65 -7.04
CA GLY A 125 47.86 32.36 -6.21
C GLY A 125 47.93 30.96 -5.60
N GLY A 126 49.08 30.31 -5.63
CA GLY A 126 49.29 28.90 -5.26
C GLY A 126 48.82 28.42 -3.86
N GLY A 127 48.39 29.30 -2.97
CA GLY A 127 47.91 28.95 -1.64
C GLY A 127 46.44 28.44 -1.57
N GLN A 128 45.64 28.66 -2.62
CA GLN A 128 44.23 28.29 -2.64
C GLN A 128 43.90 27.12 -3.58
N ALA A 129 44.90 26.53 -4.24
CA ALA A 129 44.71 25.43 -5.19
C ALA A 129 44.04 24.20 -4.55
N TRP A 130 44.30 23.90 -3.28
CA TRP A 130 43.68 22.79 -2.58
C TRP A 130 42.20 23.04 -2.29
N LEU A 131 41.79 24.29 -2.02
CA LEU A 131 40.37 24.65 -1.84
C LEU A 131 39.60 24.47 -3.15
N ALA A 132 40.19 24.86 -4.24
CA ALA A 132 39.63 24.68 -5.56
C ALA A 132 39.50 23.19 -5.92
N ALA A 133 40.52 22.38 -5.62
CA ALA A 133 40.48 20.95 -5.82
C ALA A 133 39.41 20.29 -4.95
N ALA A 134 39.27 20.70 -3.67
CA ALA A 134 38.23 20.26 -2.79
C ALA A 134 36.81 20.62 -3.31
N ALA A 135 36.66 21.87 -3.83
CA ALA A 135 35.41 22.29 -4.45
C ALA A 135 35.07 21.45 -5.69
N ALA A 136 36.04 21.18 -6.55
CA ALA A 136 35.85 20.35 -7.74
C ALA A 136 35.42 18.92 -7.37
N LEU A 137 36.05 18.34 -6.35
CA LEU A 137 35.68 17.00 -5.85
C LEU A 137 34.26 17.00 -5.27
N LEU A 138 33.92 17.97 -4.43
CA LEU A 138 32.60 18.07 -3.80
C LEU A 138 31.51 18.40 -4.81
N LEU A 139 31.77 19.17 -5.87
CA LEU A 139 30.84 19.46 -6.96
C LEU A 139 30.42 18.21 -7.77
N ALA A 140 31.18 17.12 -7.67
CA ALA A 140 30.80 15.85 -8.28
C ALA A 140 29.48 15.31 -7.69
N PHE A 141 29.16 15.59 -6.41
CA PHE A 141 27.92 15.14 -5.78
C PHE A 141 26.68 15.81 -6.39
N PRO A 142 26.52 17.14 -6.38
CA PRO A 142 25.39 17.78 -7.04
C PRO A 142 25.33 17.46 -8.54
N ALA A 143 26.47 17.45 -9.27
CA ALA A 143 26.49 17.08 -10.68
C ALA A 143 25.95 15.66 -10.92
N SER A 144 26.29 14.71 -10.05
CA SER A 144 25.77 13.35 -10.11
C SER A 144 24.27 13.29 -9.85
N GLU A 145 23.76 14.08 -8.90
CA GLU A 145 22.33 14.15 -8.59
C GLU A 145 21.53 14.69 -9.77
N TRP A 146 21.95 15.80 -10.35
CA TRP A 146 21.32 16.36 -11.54
C TRP A 146 21.38 15.42 -12.74
N ALA A 147 22.51 14.71 -12.95
CA ALA A 147 22.64 13.72 -14.01
C ALA A 147 21.62 12.57 -13.85
N VAL A 148 21.51 12.03 -12.64
CA VAL A 148 20.53 10.97 -12.32
C VAL A 148 19.11 11.48 -12.56
N GLN A 149 18.76 12.67 -12.06
CA GLN A 149 17.43 13.24 -12.21
C GLN A 149 17.05 13.47 -13.70
N ILE A 150 17.97 14.03 -14.49
CA ILE A 150 17.74 14.25 -15.94
C ILE A 150 17.51 12.94 -16.67
N VAL A 151 18.35 11.92 -16.42
CA VAL A 151 18.21 10.61 -17.06
C VAL A 151 16.92 9.94 -16.64
N HIS A 152 16.58 9.95 -15.36
CA HIS A 152 15.37 9.30 -14.83
C HIS A 152 14.11 10.00 -15.33
N GLN A 153 14.04 11.33 -15.30
CA GLN A 153 12.90 12.07 -15.85
C GLN A 153 12.74 11.84 -17.36
N SER A 154 13.86 11.77 -18.09
CA SER A 154 13.83 11.45 -19.52
C SER A 154 13.26 10.05 -19.79
N ILE A 155 13.64 9.05 -18.97
CA ILE A 155 13.09 7.70 -19.08
C ILE A 155 11.58 7.71 -18.78
N CYS A 156 11.16 8.32 -17.67
CA CYS A 156 9.73 8.39 -17.30
C CYS A 156 8.90 9.14 -18.36
N ALA A 157 9.47 10.18 -19.00
CA ALA A 157 8.78 10.91 -20.07
C ALA A 157 8.67 10.11 -21.38
N TRP A 158 9.66 9.27 -21.72
CA TRP A 158 9.75 8.55 -22.99
C TRP A 158 9.27 7.09 -22.89
N CYS A 159 9.44 6.45 -21.74
CA CYS A 159 9.00 5.08 -21.48
C CYS A 159 7.68 5.15 -20.70
N ARG A 160 6.58 4.78 -21.35
CA ARG A 160 5.30 4.65 -20.65
C ARG A 160 5.37 3.46 -19.70
N SER A 161 4.98 3.65 -18.46
CA SER A 161 4.78 2.57 -17.51
C SER A 161 3.75 1.59 -18.06
N ARG A 162 4.01 0.31 -17.91
CA ARG A 162 3.13 -0.76 -18.37
C ARG A 162 2.98 -1.78 -17.27
N PRO A 163 1.75 -2.10 -16.88
CA PRO A 163 1.49 -3.23 -15.98
C PRO A 163 2.09 -4.51 -16.55
N LEU A 164 2.60 -5.36 -15.69
CA LEU A 164 3.02 -6.70 -16.07
C LEU A 164 1.79 -7.53 -16.45
N LEU A 165 1.97 -8.45 -17.38
CA LEU A 165 0.90 -9.39 -17.78
C LEU A 165 0.50 -10.24 -16.58
N ARG A 166 -0.80 -10.55 -16.45
CA ARG A 166 -1.32 -11.36 -15.36
C ARG A 166 -2.52 -12.20 -15.79
N TYR A 167 -2.75 -13.26 -15.02
CA TYR A 167 -4.03 -13.94 -15.01
C TYR A 167 -5.05 -13.14 -14.19
N ASP A 168 -6.29 -13.24 -14.56
CA ASP A 168 -7.41 -12.75 -13.76
C ASP A 168 -7.86 -13.87 -12.79
N PHE A 169 -7.63 -13.65 -11.51
CA PHE A 169 -8.03 -14.54 -10.43
C PHE A 169 -9.17 -13.96 -9.58
N SER A 170 -9.96 -13.07 -10.15
CA SER A 170 -11.14 -12.51 -9.48
C SER A 170 -12.21 -13.57 -9.15
N SER A 171 -12.25 -14.66 -9.92
CA SER A 171 -13.15 -15.81 -9.68
C SER A 171 -12.58 -16.90 -8.78
N GLY A 172 -11.34 -16.76 -8.31
CA GLY A 172 -10.64 -17.68 -7.41
C GLY A 172 -9.21 -17.96 -7.82
N ILE A 173 -8.37 -18.24 -6.83
CA ILE A 173 -6.96 -18.60 -6.99
C ILE A 173 -6.88 -20.11 -7.24
N PRO A 174 -6.20 -20.58 -8.29
CA PRO A 174 -6.07 -22.02 -8.54
C PRO A 174 -5.15 -22.70 -7.53
N ASP A 175 -5.31 -24.01 -7.33
CA ASP A 175 -4.59 -24.81 -6.34
C ASP A 175 -3.05 -24.75 -6.52
N ASP A 176 -2.57 -24.67 -7.76
CA ASP A 176 -1.14 -24.58 -8.09
C ASP A 176 -0.55 -23.18 -7.88
N ALA A 177 -1.39 -22.23 -7.44
CA ALA A 177 -0.99 -20.87 -7.04
C ALA A 177 -1.31 -20.56 -5.58
N ALA A 178 -1.55 -21.60 -4.75
CA ALA A 178 -1.82 -21.42 -3.32
C ALA A 178 -0.77 -20.50 -2.68
N THR A 179 -1.24 -19.51 -1.93
CA THR A 179 -0.42 -18.41 -1.43
C THR A 179 -0.66 -18.18 0.06
N MET A 180 0.36 -17.78 0.78
CA MET A 180 0.23 -17.37 2.18
C MET A 180 0.67 -15.91 2.33
N VAL A 181 -0.20 -15.09 2.91
CA VAL A 181 0.12 -13.73 3.36
C VAL A 181 0.80 -13.85 4.73
N VAL A 182 2.02 -13.35 4.84
CA VAL A 182 2.81 -13.42 6.06
C VAL A 182 3.13 -12.04 6.60
N VAL A 183 2.89 -11.83 7.90
CA VAL A 183 3.19 -10.59 8.60
C VAL A 183 4.24 -10.89 9.67
N PRO A 184 5.53 -10.55 9.42
CA PRO A 184 6.59 -10.66 10.43
C PRO A 184 6.40 -9.59 11.53
N VAL A 185 6.27 -10.01 12.78
CA VAL A 185 6.03 -9.15 13.94
C VAL A 185 7.03 -9.42 15.05
N ILE A 186 7.27 -8.45 15.92
CA ILE A 186 7.99 -8.58 17.18
C ILE A 186 7.05 -8.10 18.27
N TRP A 187 6.76 -8.93 19.26
CA TRP A 187 5.83 -8.64 20.32
C TRP A 187 6.52 -8.37 21.64
N THR A 188 6.03 -7.35 22.36
CA THR A 188 6.45 -6.97 23.70
C THR A 188 5.30 -7.08 24.70
N SER A 189 4.06 -7.28 24.23
CA SER A 189 2.86 -7.37 25.09
C SER A 189 1.73 -8.13 24.40
N PRO A 190 0.79 -8.71 25.19
CA PRO A 190 -0.40 -9.35 24.65
C PRO A 190 -1.33 -8.41 23.84
N SER A 191 -1.36 -7.11 24.18
CA SER A 191 -2.15 -6.12 23.41
C SER A 191 -1.67 -5.96 21.96
N GLN A 192 -0.36 -6.02 21.73
CA GLN A 192 0.21 -5.98 20.37
C GLN A 192 -0.14 -7.24 19.57
N VAL A 193 -0.32 -8.36 20.25
CA VAL A 193 -0.79 -9.61 19.62
C VAL A 193 -2.22 -9.43 19.11
N ARG A 194 -3.13 -8.91 19.95
CA ARG A 194 -4.52 -8.64 19.55
C ARG A 194 -4.60 -7.69 18.36
N GLU A 195 -3.87 -6.58 18.41
CA GLU A 195 -3.79 -5.62 17.30
C GLU A 195 -3.27 -6.29 16.01
N SER A 196 -2.31 -7.20 16.11
CA SER A 196 -1.79 -7.95 14.96
C SER A 196 -2.82 -8.93 14.41
N ALA A 197 -3.62 -9.57 15.26
CA ALA A 197 -4.66 -10.50 14.87
C ALA A 197 -5.85 -9.77 14.22
N GLU A 198 -6.27 -8.62 14.74
CA GLU A 198 -7.31 -7.76 14.15
C GLU A 198 -6.90 -7.28 12.75
N ARG A 199 -5.64 -6.89 12.57
CA ARG A 199 -5.13 -6.52 11.24
C ARG A 199 -5.08 -7.71 10.28
N LEU A 200 -4.72 -8.89 10.77
CA LEU A 200 -4.72 -10.11 9.95
C LEU A 200 -6.13 -10.45 9.49
N GLU A 201 -7.13 -10.28 10.35
CA GLU A 201 -8.54 -10.43 10.03
C GLU A 201 -8.96 -9.46 8.91
N LEU A 202 -8.58 -8.19 8.99
CA LEU A 202 -8.84 -7.21 7.93
C LEU A 202 -8.23 -7.61 6.58
N HIS A 203 -7.02 -8.19 6.58
CA HIS A 203 -6.40 -8.71 5.35
C HIS A 203 -7.19 -9.86 4.73
N TYR A 204 -7.69 -10.75 5.57
CA TYR A 204 -8.57 -11.84 5.13
C TYR A 204 -9.89 -11.31 4.57
N LEU A 205 -10.54 -10.38 5.27
CA LEU A 205 -11.80 -9.79 4.82
C LEU A 205 -11.67 -9.06 3.48
N ALA A 206 -10.49 -8.47 3.22
CA ALA A 206 -10.17 -7.82 1.96
C ALA A 206 -9.90 -8.77 0.79
N SER A 207 -9.60 -10.07 1.06
CA SER A 207 -9.13 -11.00 0.02
C SER A 207 -9.49 -12.44 0.35
N ARG A 208 -10.80 -12.73 0.55
CA ARG A 208 -11.27 -14.09 0.85
C ARG A 208 -11.08 -15.03 -0.33
N ASP A 209 -10.36 -16.12 -0.12
CA ASP A 209 -10.14 -17.18 -1.13
C ASP A 209 -9.69 -18.46 -0.45
N PRO A 210 -10.18 -19.65 -0.85
CA PRO A 210 -9.80 -20.94 -0.24
C PRO A 210 -8.30 -21.26 -0.37
N ASN A 211 -7.61 -20.74 -1.40
CA ASN A 211 -6.20 -20.94 -1.65
C ASN A 211 -5.32 -19.76 -1.18
N LEU A 212 -5.89 -18.88 -0.33
CA LEU A 212 -5.18 -17.79 0.30
C LEU A 212 -5.22 -17.95 1.83
N HIS A 213 -4.04 -18.16 2.42
CA HIS A 213 -3.85 -18.35 3.84
C HIS A 213 -3.17 -17.13 4.47
N PHE A 214 -3.32 -16.95 5.78
CA PHE A 214 -2.82 -15.78 6.50
C PHE A 214 -2.03 -16.22 7.74
N ALA A 215 -0.82 -15.69 7.92
CA ALA A 215 0.04 -16.09 9.02
C ALA A 215 0.73 -14.92 9.71
N LEU A 216 0.77 -14.95 11.03
CA LEU A 216 1.67 -14.12 11.83
C LEU A 216 2.97 -14.86 12.07
N LEU A 217 4.10 -14.23 11.75
CA LEU A 217 5.44 -14.74 12.04
C LEU A 217 6.01 -13.95 13.22
N GLY A 218 5.87 -14.50 14.44
CA GLY A 218 6.19 -13.82 15.69
C GLY A 218 7.62 -14.05 16.15
N ASP A 219 8.24 -12.99 16.69
CA ASP A 219 9.40 -13.04 17.58
C ASP A 219 9.05 -12.35 18.88
N PHE A 220 9.68 -12.80 19.95
CA PHE A 220 9.75 -12.03 21.18
C PHE A 220 10.82 -10.93 21.05
N ALA A 221 10.71 -9.89 21.85
CA ALA A 221 11.74 -8.84 21.95
C ALA A 221 13.09 -9.41 22.38
N ASP A 222 14.17 -8.72 22.03
CA ASP A 222 15.53 -9.10 22.46
C ASP A 222 15.63 -9.12 23.99
N ALA A 223 16.38 -10.05 24.52
CA ALA A 223 16.50 -10.26 25.96
C ALA A 223 17.90 -10.71 26.37
N ASP A 224 18.20 -10.60 27.64
CA ASP A 224 19.38 -11.13 28.32
C ASP A 224 19.29 -12.63 28.62
N GLU A 225 18.05 -13.18 28.57
CA GLU A 225 17.72 -14.58 28.80
C GLU A 225 16.98 -15.17 27.59
N GLU A 226 17.05 -16.49 27.41
CA GLU A 226 16.36 -17.20 26.34
C GLU A 226 14.84 -17.04 26.43
N THR A 227 14.30 -17.13 27.66
CA THR A 227 12.86 -17.10 27.92
C THR A 227 12.59 -16.14 29.08
N LYS A 228 11.58 -15.26 28.90
CA LYS A 228 11.06 -14.36 29.95
C LYS A 228 9.68 -14.82 30.42
N GLU A 229 9.29 -14.42 31.61
CA GLU A 229 8.00 -14.76 32.21
C GLU A 229 6.84 -14.23 31.34
N GLU A 230 7.01 -13.04 30.76
CA GLU A 230 6.00 -12.39 29.93
C GLU A 230 5.80 -13.11 28.57
N ASP A 231 6.79 -13.88 28.10
CA ASP A 231 6.74 -14.58 26.80
C ASP A 231 5.58 -15.56 26.75
N ARG A 232 5.25 -16.22 27.89
CA ARG A 232 4.15 -17.16 27.97
C ARG A 232 2.81 -16.47 27.74
N ALA A 233 2.57 -15.33 28.37
CA ALA A 233 1.32 -14.59 28.22
C ALA A 233 1.14 -14.08 26.77
N ILE A 234 2.23 -13.68 26.11
CA ILE A 234 2.24 -13.27 24.69
C ILE A 234 1.92 -14.46 23.79
N ALA A 235 2.54 -15.60 24.04
CA ALA A 235 2.33 -16.83 23.25
C ALA A 235 0.91 -17.37 23.40
N ASP A 236 0.42 -17.46 24.64
CA ASP A 236 -0.94 -17.94 24.95
C ASP A 236 -2.00 -17.03 24.31
N GLU A 237 -1.78 -15.72 24.27
CA GLU A 237 -2.66 -14.76 23.58
C GLU A 237 -2.65 -14.97 22.06
N ALA A 238 -1.46 -15.20 21.48
CA ALA A 238 -1.35 -15.42 20.03
C ALA A 238 -2.07 -16.72 19.59
N VAL A 239 -1.95 -17.78 20.37
CA VAL A 239 -2.67 -19.03 20.15
C VAL A 239 -4.18 -18.80 20.22
N ARG A 240 -4.67 -18.15 21.31
CA ARG A 240 -6.10 -17.87 21.52
C ARG A 240 -6.68 -17.02 20.40
N ALA A 241 -5.99 -15.96 19.99
CA ALA A 241 -6.47 -15.05 18.96
C ALA A 241 -6.61 -15.76 17.60
N ILE A 242 -5.62 -16.55 17.19
CA ILE A 242 -5.68 -17.29 15.92
C ILE A 242 -6.71 -18.42 15.95
N GLU A 243 -6.85 -19.12 17.06
CA GLU A 243 -7.92 -20.11 17.22
C GLU A 243 -9.32 -19.48 17.18
N ALA A 244 -9.48 -18.28 17.75
CA ALA A 244 -10.72 -17.52 17.67
C ALA A 244 -11.06 -17.14 16.22
N LEU A 245 -10.10 -16.64 15.45
CA LEU A 245 -10.26 -16.34 14.02
C LEU A 245 -10.62 -17.61 13.21
N ASN A 246 -9.94 -18.72 13.47
CA ASN A 246 -10.27 -19.99 12.78
C ASN A 246 -11.65 -20.53 13.17
N ARG A 247 -12.13 -20.31 14.40
CA ARG A 247 -13.53 -20.64 14.79
C ARG A 247 -14.55 -19.74 14.09
N ALA A 248 -14.23 -18.46 13.91
CA ALA A 248 -15.12 -17.49 13.28
C ALA A 248 -15.22 -17.65 11.75
N TYR A 249 -14.11 -18.01 11.10
CA TYR A 249 -13.99 -17.95 9.64
C TYR A 249 -13.51 -19.27 9.00
N GLY A 250 -13.10 -20.26 9.79
CA GLY A 250 -12.60 -21.54 9.26
C GLY A 250 -13.72 -22.31 8.54
N SER A 251 -13.40 -22.88 7.38
CA SER A 251 -14.26 -23.84 6.71
C SER A 251 -14.17 -25.21 7.42
N GLU A 252 -15.20 -26.06 7.28
CA GLU A 252 -15.18 -27.43 7.82
C GLU A 252 -13.92 -28.17 7.36
N GLY A 253 -12.94 -28.32 8.28
CA GLY A 253 -11.72 -29.11 8.09
C GLY A 253 -10.43 -28.38 7.70
N GLY A 254 -10.37 -27.03 7.60
CA GLY A 254 -9.14 -26.31 7.27
C GLY A 254 -8.92 -25.03 8.04
N SER A 255 -7.67 -24.74 8.42
CA SER A 255 -7.26 -23.47 9.04
C SER A 255 -6.89 -22.46 7.98
N THR A 256 -7.56 -21.31 7.99
CA THR A 256 -7.22 -20.16 7.15
C THR A 256 -6.15 -19.29 7.79
N PHE A 257 -6.16 -19.20 9.12
CA PHE A 257 -5.23 -18.39 9.91
C PHE A 257 -4.21 -19.25 10.62
N HIS A 258 -2.97 -18.75 10.66
CA HIS A 258 -1.84 -19.45 11.24
C HIS A 258 -1.01 -18.49 12.12
N VAL A 259 -0.36 -19.04 13.14
CA VAL A 259 0.70 -18.33 13.86
C VAL A 259 1.90 -19.23 14.06
N TYR A 260 3.06 -18.66 13.81
CA TYR A 260 4.37 -19.31 13.98
C TYR A 260 5.25 -18.40 14.82
N ILE A 261 5.63 -18.84 16.05
CA ILE A 261 6.44 -18.06 16.97
C ILE A 261 7.79 -18.72 17.12
N ARG A 262 8.86 -17.96 16.93
CA ARG A 262 10.22 -18.43 17.07
C ARG A 262 10.70 -18.29 18.52
N ARG A 263 11.50 -19.29 18.96
CA ARG A 263 12.33 -19.13 20.16
C ARG A 263 13.46 -18.14 19.88
N ARG A 264 13.94 -17.46 20.91
CA ARG A 264 15.16 -16.69 20.82
C ARG A 264 16.35 -17.62 20.59
N THR A 265 17.35 -17.12 19.90
CA THR A 265 18.65 -17.78 19.72
C THR A 265 19.74 -16.86 20.21
N TRP A 266 20.80 -17.44 20.79
CA TRP A 266 21.91 -16.66 21.27
C TRP A 266 22.70 -16.01 20.14
N ASN A 267 22.84 -14.70 20.16
CA ASN A 267 23.68 -13.97 19.22
C ASN A 267 25.04 -13.69 19.85
N GLU A 268 26.05 -14.48 19.44
CA GLU A 268 27.40 -14.40 19.99
C GLU A 268 28.07 -13.04 19.75
N ALA A 269 27.75 -12.35 18.65
CA ALA A 269 28.32 -11.04 18.33
C ALA A 269 27.78 -9.94 19.25
N ASP A 270 26.48 -9.94 19.50
CA ASP A 270 25.79 -8.87 20.24
C ASP A 270 25.59 -9.22 21.72
N LYS A 271 25.83 -10.49 22.12
CA LYS A 271 25.67 -11.00 23.49
C LYS A 271 24.25 -10.82 24.00
N VAL A 272 23.28 -11.21 23.16
CA VAL A 272 21.83 -11.04 23.43
C VAL A 272 21.07 -12.24 22.85
N TRP A 273 20.02 -12.65 23.53
CA TRP A 273 19.05 -13.60 23.01
C TRP A 273 18.03 -12.87 22.11
N MET A 274 17.93 -13.25 20.82
CA MET A 274 17.09 -12.57 19.84
C MET A 274 16.53 -13.53 18.78
N GLY A 275 15.50 -13.10 18.06
CA GLY A 275 15.06 -13.80 16.85
C GLY A 275 16.17 -13.76 15.77
N TRP A 276 16.64 -14.96 15.33
CA TRP A 276 17.73 -15.07 14.37
C TRP A 276 17.46 -14.23 13.11
N GLU A 277 18.42 -13.33 12.79
CA GLU A 277 18.40 -12.48 11.60
C GLU A 277 17.09 -11.71 11.36
N ARG A 278 16.32 -11.47 12.40
CA ARG A 278 15.10 -10.68 12.38
C ARG A 278 14.13 -11.07 11.25
N LYS A 279 13.64 -10.09 10.44
CA LYS A 279 12.68 -10.34 9.34
C LYS A 279 13.24 -11.30 8.30
N ARG A 280 14.51 -11.13 7.90
CA ARG A 280 15.17 -12.03 6.93
C ARG A 280 15.18 -13.46 7.42
N GLY A 281 15.61 -13.67 8.66
CA GLY A 281 15.66 -15.00 9.26
C GLY A 281 14.28 -15.66 9.33
N LYS A 282 13.25 -14.91 9.72
CA LYS A 282 11.85 -15.39 9.72
C LYS A 282 11.44 -15.93 8.35
N LEU A 283 11.66 -15.14 7.29
CA LEU A 283 11.26 -15.55 5.94
C LEU A 283 12.08 -16.74 5.42
N VAL A 284 13.39 -16.79 5.70
CA VAL A 284 14.24 -17.93 5.29
C VAL A 284 13.83 -19.21 6.00
N GLU A 285 13.72 -19.20 7.33
CA GLU A 285 13.28 -20.38 8.10
C GLU A 285 11.84 -20.78 7.77
N PHE A 286 10.97 -19.81 7.48
CA PHE A 286 9.60 -20.11 7.09
C PHE A 286 9.53 -20.76 5.70
N ALA A 287 10.33 -20.28 4.74
CA ALA A 287 10.45 -20.93 3.44
C ALA A 287 11.02 -22.36 3.54
N ASP A 288 11.95 -22.61 4.48
CA ASP A 288 12.45 -23.94 4.79
C ASP A 288 11.35 -24.82 5.41
N LEU A 289 10.57 -24.30 6.36
CA LEU A 289 9.43 -24.98 6.97
C LEU A 289 8.36 -25.38 5.93
N LEU A 290 8.05 -24.50 4.98
CA LEU A 290 7.11 -24.77 3.87
C LEU A 290 7.58 -25.94 2.98
N ARG A 291 8.84 -26.30 3.00
CA ARG A 291 9.42 -27.43 2.24
C ARG A 291 9.84 -28.61 3.13
N GLY A 292 9.23 -28.67 4.34
CA GLY A 292 9.36 -29.83 5.23
C GLY A 292 10.63 -29.88 6.08
N GLU A 293 11.45 -28.81 6.13
CA GLU A 293 12.60 -28.76 7.06
C GLU A 293 12.08 -28.65 8.49
N ALA A 294 12.43 -29.60 9.32
CA ALA A 294 11.99 -29.68 10.71
C ALA A 294 12.84 -28.80 11.65
N ASP A 295 14.13 -28.62 11.32
CA ASP A 295 15.09 -27.86 12.12
C ASP A 295 14.93 -26.35 11.88
N THR A 296 13.98 -25.75 12.57
CA THR A 296 13.72 -24.31 12.56
C THR A 296 13.54 -23.80 13.98
N SER A 297 13.71 -22.50 14.19
CA SER A 297 13.47 -21.88 15.50
C SER A 297 11.98 -21.68 15.82
N TYR A 298 11.05 -21.99 14.90
CA TYR A 298 9.62 -21.94 15.12
C TYR A 298 9.15 -23.00 16.13
N ALA A 299 9.08 -22.62 17.41
CA ALA A 299 8.73 -23.50 18.52
C ALA A 299 7.21 -23.64 18.68
N ILE A 300 6.45 -22.58 18.43
CA ILE A 300 4.97 -22.59 18.52
C ILE A 300 4.42 -22.48 17.10
N ARG A 301 3.54 -23.42 16.76
CA ARG A 301 2.95 -23.54 15.42
C ARG A 301 1.47 -23.82 15.57
N VAL A 302 0.61 -22.94 15.10
CA VAL A 302 -0.85 -23.08 15.13
C VAL A 302 -1.38 -22.93 13.71
N GLY A 303 -2.35 -23.77 13.35
CA GLY A 303 -2.94 -23.88 12.04
C GLY A 303 -2.70 -25.26 11.41
N ASP A 304 -3.31 -25.52 10.27
CA ASP A 304 -3.21 -26.81 9.58
C ASP A 304 -1.85 -26.96 8.88
N PRO A 305 -0.98 -27.91 9.31
CA PRO A 305 0.31 -28.13 8.69
C PRO A 305 0.21 -28.76 7.28
N SER A 306 -0.92 -29.35 6.90
CA SER A 306 -1.11 -29.97 5.58
C SER A 306 -1.12 -28.96 4.45
N VAL A 307 -1.41 -27.69 4.77
CA VAL A 307 -1.42 -26.59 3.81
C VAL A 307 0.02 -26.19 3.38
N LEU A 308 1.01 -26.33 4.28
CA LEU A 308 2.35 -25.79 4.07
C LEU A 308 3.04 -26.24 2.77
N PRO A 309 3.03 -27.53 2.40
CA PRO A 309 3.68 -27.98 1.16
C PRO A 309 3.02 -27.44 -0.12
N ARG A 310 1.73 -27.04 -0.04
CA ARG A 310 0.96 -26.52 -1.17
C ARG A 310 1.28 -25.05 -1.48
N ILE A 311 1.80 -24.31 -0.48
CA ILE A 311 2.09 -22.89 -0.63
C ILE A 311 3.22 -22.67 -1.64
N ARG A 312 2.89 -22.01 -2.73
CA ARG A 312 3.82 -21.67 -3.80
C ARG A 312 4.38 -20.26 -3.64
N TYR A 313 3.56 -19.32 -3.22
CA TYR A 313 3.95 -17.92 -3.10
C TYR A 313 3.78 -17.43 -1.66
N LEU A 314 4.63 -16.47 -1.28
CA LEU A 314 4.44 -15.69 -0.06
C LEU A 314 4.20 -14.23 -0.43
N ILE A 315 3.16 -13.64 0.15
CA ILE A 315 2.99 -12.19 0.18
C ILE A 315 3.48 -11.72 1.55
N THR A 316 4.61 -11.01 1.56
CA THR A 316 5.17 -10.46 2.79
C THR A 316 4.73 -9.01 2.98
N LEU A 317 4.22 -8.69 4.17
CA LEU A 317 3.78 -7.37 4.59
C LEU A 317 4.56 -6.95 5.84
N ASP A 318 4.69 -5.65 6.10
CA ASP A 318 5.12 -5.18 7.42
C ASP A 318 3.91 -5.09 8.36
N ALA A 319 4.14 -4.95 9.67
CA ALA A 319 3.07 -4.92 10.67
C ALA A 319 2.09 -3.74 10.49
N ASP A 320 2.52 -2.66 9.83
CA ASP A 320 1.74 -1.46 9.54
C ASP A 320 1.22 -1.38 8.09
N THR A 321 1.51 -2.39 7.27
CA THR A 321 1.10 -2.42 5.85
C THR A 321 -0.32 -2.96 5.70
N GLN A 322 -1.17 -2.24 4.99
CA GLN A 322 -2.53 -2.66 4.65
C GLN A 322 -2.56 -3.30 3.25
N LEU A 323 -3.37 -4.35 3.11
CA LEU A 323 -3.60 -5.08 1.86
C LEU A 323 -4.97 -4.67 1.29
N PRO A 324 -5.04 -3.82 0.26
CA PRO A 324 -6.32 -3.42 -0.34
C PRO A 324 -7.06 -4.58 -1.02
N ILE A 325 -8.38 -4.42 -1.16
CA ILE A 325 -9.27 -5.40 -1.80
C ILE A 325 -8.77 -5.78 -3.19
N GLY A 326 -8.65 -7.09 -3.44
CA GLY A 326 -8.21 -7.66 -4.72
C GLY A 326 -6.73 -7.48 -5.04
N ALA A 327 -5.93 -6.85 -4.16
CA ALA A 327 -4.49 -6.68 -4.39
C ALA A 327 -3.76 -8.03 -4.39
N ALA A 328 -4.14 -8.95 -3.48
CA ALA A 328 -3.55 -10.28 -3.41
C ALA A 328 -3.75 -11.06 -4.70
N GLN A 329 -4.99 -11.19 -5.19
CA GLN A 329 -5.33 -11.91 -6.42
C GLN A 329 -4.55 -11.36 -7.63
N ARG A 330 -4.44 -10.03 -7.74
CA ARG A 330 -3.68 -9.38 -8.82
C ARG A 330 -2.18 -9.64 -8.73
N MET A 331 -1.58 -9.63 -7.52
CA MET A 331 -0.18 -9.98 -7.30
C MET A 331 0.08 -11.43 -7.69
N ILE A 332 -0.76 -12.36 -7.21
CA ILE A 332 -0.66 -13.78 -7.47
C ILE A 332 -0.81 -14.05 -8.97
N GLY A 333 -1.84 -13.48 -9.61
CA GLY A 333 -2.06 -13.62 -11.05
C GLY A 333 -0.88 -13.11 -11.89
N THR A 334 -0.21 -12.04 -11.43
CA THR A 334 0.99 -11.52 -12.09
C THR A 334 2.20 -12.45 -11.91
N MET A 335 2.47 -12.91 -10.69
CA MET A 335 3.58 -13.81 -10.40
C MET A 335 3.39 -15.17 -11.07
N HIS A 336 2.14 -15.66 -11.09
CA HIS A 336 1.81 -16.96 -11.67
C HIS A 336 1.84 -16.97 -13.20
N TYR A 337 1.73 -15.81 -13.84
CA TYR A 337 1.73 -15.72 -15.31
C TYR A 337 3.06 -16.25 -15.89
N PRO A 338 3.06 -17.22 -16.81
CA PRO A 338 4.25 -17.96 -17.23
C PRO A 338 5.42 -17.09 -17.73
N TYR A 339 5.13 -15.96 -18.38
CA TYR A 339 6.14 -15.03 -18.88
C TYR A 339 6.89 -14.29 -17.76
N ASN A 340 6.29 -14.18 -16.58
CA ASN A 340 6.86 -13.52 -15.39
C ASN A 340 7.55 -14.50 -14.45
N ARG A 341 7.34 -15.81 -14.61
CA ARG A 341 7.95 -16.84 -13.75
C ARG A 341 9.46 -16.73 -13.76
N PRO A 342 10.12 -16.87 -12.60
CA PRO A 342 11.57 -16.73 -12.48
C PRO A 342 12.31 -17.85 -13.18
N ARG A 343 13.41 -17.50 -13.84
CA ARG A 343 14.38 -18.45 -14.42
C ARG A 343 15.77 -18.12 -13.90
N LEU A 344 16.40 -19.11 -13.32
CA LEU A 344 17.76 -18.98 -12.80
C LEU A 344 18.79 -19.02 -13.94
N ASN A 345 19.96 -18.44 -13.70
CA ASN A 345 21.12 -18.70 -14.54
C ASN A 345 21.59 -20.18 -14.40
N GLU A 346 22.48 -20.63 -15.28
CA GLU A 346 23.01 -22.00 -15.30
C GLU A 346 23.64 -22.43 -13.94
N ALA A 347 24.19 -21.47 -13.20
CA ALA A 347 24.78 -21.72 -11.87
C ALA A 347 23.74 -21.72 -10.73
N GLY A 348 22.47 -21.48 -10.97
CA GLY A 348 21.42 -21.39 -9.94
C GLY A 348 21.59 -20.23 -8.94
N THR A 349 22.38 -19.20 -9.31
CA THR A 349 22.81 -18.16 -8.35
C THR A 349 22.01 -16.89 -8.35
N ARG A 350 21.26 -16.63 -9.41
CA ARG A 350 20.34 -15.48 -9.52
C ARG A 350 19.29 -15.70 -10.60
N VAL A 351 18.23 -14.92 -10.53
CA VAL A 351 17.19 -14.84 -11.57
C VAL A 351 17.69 -13.97 -12.73
N THR A 352 17.59 -14.48 -13.95
CA THR A 352 18.00 -13.78 -15.20
C THR A 352 16.81 -13.38 -16.08
N GLU A 353 15.75 -14.16 -16.04
CA GLU A 353 14.49 -13.88 -16.74
C GLU A 353 13.29 -14.07 -15.80
N GLY A 354 12.18 -13.38 -16.04
CA GLY A 354 11.06 -13.34 -15.10
C GLY A 354 11.44 -12.61 -13.81
N TYR A 355 10.73 -12.85 -12.74
CA TYR A 355 10.88 -12.18 -11.45
C TYR A 355 10.71 -13.20 -10.32
N GLY A 356 11.67 -13.27 -9.39
CA GLY A 356 11.52 -14.08 -8.17
C GLY A 356 10.79 -13.33 -7.06
N VAL A 357 10.70 -12.00 -7.19
CA VAL A 357 9.95 -11.13 -6.28
C VAL A 357 9.30 -9.99 -7.07
N LEU A 358 8.07 -9.63 -6.71
CA LEU A 358 7.36 -8.48 -7.27
C LEU A 358 6.97 -7.53 -6.14
N GLN A 359 7.32 -6.27 -6.33
CA GLN A 359 7.08 -5.16 -5.43
C GLN A 359 5.86 -4.37 -5.90
N PRO A 360 4.73 -4.34 -5.17
CA PRO A 360 3.66 -3.38 -5.42
C PRO A 360 4.10 -1.96 -5.13
N ARG A 361 3.41 -0.99 -5.70
CA ARG A 361 3.55 0.40 -5.30
C ARG A 361 3.13 0.55 -3.83
N ILE A 362 3.87 1.34 -3.07
CA ILE A 362 3.54 1.63 -1.68
C ILE A 362 2.90 3.01 -1.62
N GLY A 363 1.69 3.09 -1.12
CA GLY A 363 1.01 4.35 -0.77
C GLY A 363 1.16 4.66 0.72
N VAL A 364 0.78 5.86 1.10
CA VAL A 364 0.72 6.27 2.51
C VAL A 364 -0.73 6.42 2.92
N SER A 365 -1.12 5.90 4.07
CA SER A 365 -2.47 6.04 4.58
C SER A 365 -2.82 7.50 4.82
N HIS A 366 -4.04 7.91 4.45
CA HIS A 366 -4.51 9.28 4.64
C HIS A 366 -4.43 9.68 6.12
N GLU A 367 -4.82 8.78 7.01
CA GLU A 367 -4.76 9.01 8.44
C GLU A 367 -3.32 9.35 8.91
N SER A 368 -2.31 8.53 8.54
CA SER A 368 -0.93 8.78 8.94
C SER A 368 -0.35 10.03 8.26
N ALA A 369 -0.72 10.32 7.01
CA ALA A 369 -0.32 11.53 6.30
C ALA A 369 -0.86 12.81 6.96
N MET A 370 -2.03 12.74 7.61
CA MET A 370 -2.67 13.89 8.24
C MET A 370 -2.37 14.04 9.73
N ARG A 371 -1.63 13.12 10.37
CA ARG A 371 -1.34 13.13 11.81
C ARG A 371 -0.57 14.37 12.28
N SER A 372 0.33 14.90 11.46
CA SER A 372 1.13 16.08 11.79
C SER A 372 1.38 16.95 10.56
N ARG A 373 1.83 18.19 10.78
CA ARG A 373 2.28 19.07 9.67
C ARG A 373 3.51 18.50 8.98
N PHE A 374 4.39 17.83 9.72
CA PHE A 374 5.54 17.12 9.17
C PHE A 374 5.09 16.00 8.23
N ALA A 375 4.19 15.13 8.67
CA ALA A 375 3.65 14.07 7.84
C ALA A 375 2.98 14.62 6.57
N ARG A 376 2.16 15.66 6.68
CA ARG A 376 1.54 16.32 5.50
C ARG A 376 2.55 16.86 4.50
N LEU A 377 3.69 17.36 4.98
CA LEU A 377 4.74 17.90 4.11
C LEU A 377 5.54 16.81 3.42
N TRP A 378 5.78 15.66 4.10
CA TRP A 378 6.72 14.64 3.65
C TRP A 378 6.09 13.31 3.26
N SER A 379 4.79 13.08 3.46
CA SER A 379 4.12 11.82 3.13
C SER A 379 4.09 11.48 1.64
N GLY A 380 4.29 12.46 0.78
CA GLY A 380 4.38 12.26 -0.67
C GLY A 380 5.76 11.80 -1.18
N GLU A 381 6.80 11.86 -0.36
CA GLU A 381 8.17 11.43 -0.69
C GLU A 381 8.77 10.62 0.47
N PRO A 382 8.45 9.34 0.58
CA PRO A 382 8.92 8.54 1.68
C PRO A 382 10.34 8.04 1.45
N GLY A 383 11.27 8.64 2.14
CA GLY A 383 12.56 8.08 2.44
C GLY A 383 13.61 8.10 1.34
N ILE A 384 14.63 7.23 1.51
CA ILE A 384 15.80 7.11 0.61
C ILE A 384 15.40 6.53 -0.75
N ASP A 385 14.28 5.79 -0.82
CA ASP A 385 13.82 5.17 -2.07
C ASP A 385 12.53 5.83 -2.59
N PRO A 386 12.63 6.83 -3.49
CA PRO A 386 11.48 7.46 -4.11
C PRO A 386 10.80 6.57 -5.16
N TYR A 387 11.42 5.44 -5.54
CA TYR A 387 10.99 4.64 -6.69
C TYR A 387 9.81 3.71 -6.37
N ALA A 388 9.66 3.28 -5.13
CA ALA A 388 8.57 2.39 -4.72
C ALA A 388 7.19 3.07 -4.70
N PHE A 389 7.13 4.40 -4.77
CA PHE A 389 5.89 5.19 -4.68
C PHE A 389 5.40 5.71 -6.03
N ALA A 390 6.25 5.72 -7.03
CA ALA A 390 5.92 6.27 -8.34
C ALA A 390 5.15 5.26 -9.19
N MET A 391 4.16 5.72 -9.94
CA MET A 391 3.50 4.91 -10.99
C MET A 391 4.46 4.60 -12.15
N SER A 392 5.52 5.40 -12.33
CA SER A 392 6.57 5.23 -13.32
C SER A 392 7.92 5.18 -12.62
N ASP A 393 8.56 4.03 -12.69
CA ASP A 393 9.90 3.80 -12.14
C ASP A 393 10.92 3.72 -13.28
N PRO A 394 11.96 4.58 -13.30
CA PRO A 394 12.97 4.57 -14.34
C PRO A 394 13.72 3.25 -14.48
N TYR A 395 13.88 2.50 -13.40
CA TYR A 395 14.51 1.18 -13.45
C TYR A 395 13.58 0.13 -14.06
N GLN A 396 12.31 0.08 -13.62
CA GLN A 396 11.33 -0.85 -14.19
C GLN A 396 11.02 -0.50 -15.66
N ASP A 397 10.69 0.76 -15.92
CA ASP A 397 10.25 1.19 -17.25
C ASP A 397 11.41 1.23 -18.25
N GLY A 398 12.59 1.64 -17.80
CA GLY A 398 13.80 1.73 -18.61
C GLY A 398 14.58 0.43 -18.74
N LEU A 399 14.74 -0.32 -17.65
CA LEU A 399 15.68 -1.44 -17.56
C LEU A 399 15.00 -2.79 -17.24
N ASP A 400 13.68 -2.81 -17.04
CA ASP A 400 12.88 -4.02 -16.73
C ASP A 400 13.32 -4.70 -15.42
N VAL A 401 13.71 -3.90 -14.42
CA VAL A 401 14.12 -4.33 -13.09
C VAL A 401 13.65 -3.30 -12.07
N GLY A 402 12.80 -3.69 -11.13
CA GLY A 402 12.35 -2.84 -10.02
C GLY A 402 13.27 -2.92 -8.79
N ILE A 403 12.96 -2.09 -7.80
CA ILE A 403 13.59 -2.13 -6.48
C ILE A 403 12.64 -2.87 -5.53
N PHE A 404 13.17 -3.77 -4.71
CA PHE A 404 12.42 -4.46 -3.67
C PHE A 404 12.71 -3.80 -2.32
N THR A 405 11.66 -3.53 -1.55
CA THR A 405 11.71 -2.83 -0.26
C THR A 405 11.17 -3.69 0.90
N GLY A 406 11.13 -5.02 0.69
CA GLY A 406 10.74 -5.97 1.72
C GLY A 406 9.24 -6.28 1.79
N LYS A 407 8.42 -5.77 0.86
CA LYS A 407 6.97 -6.00 0.80
C LYS A 407 6.54 -6.37 -0.61
N GLY A 408 5.70 -7.40 -0.71
CA GLY A 408 5.20 -7.88 -2.00
C GLY A 408 5.16 -9.39 -2.07
N ILE A 409 5.08 -9.93 -3.27
CA ILE A 409 4.96 -11.37 -3.50
C ILE A 409 6.29 -11.97 -3.96
N LEU A 410 6.65 -13.12 -3.40
CA LEU A 410 7.84 -13.88 -3.75
C LEU A 410 7.50 -15.35 -4.08
N ASP A 411 8.28 -15.94 -4.98
CA ASP A 411 8.25 -17.37 -5.30
C ASP A 411 9.11 -18.13 -4.29
N VAL A 412 8.49 -19.02 -3.50
CA VAL A 412 9.13 -19.71 -2.36
C VAL A 412 10.35 -20.51 -2.78
N ASP A 413 10.24 -21.28 -3.86
CA ASP A 413 11.31 -22.18 -4.31
C ASP A 413 12.50 -21.38 -4.83
N THR A 414 12.25 -20.34 -5.60
CA THR A 414 13.30 -19.44 -6.10
C THR A 414 13.96 -18.67 -4.96
N PHE A 415 13.18 -18.15 -4.01
CA PHE A 415 13.69 -17.47 -2.82
C PHE A 415 14.64 -18.37 -2.04
N ARG A 416 14.21 -19.58 -1.74
CA ARG A 416 14.99 -20.58 -1.01
C ARG A 416 16.27 -20.98 -1.78
N ALA A 417 16.16 -21.30 -3.07
CA ALA A 417 17.29 -21.74 -3.88
C ALA A 417 18.40 -20.69 -3.99
N VAL A 418 18.02 -19.40 -4.06
CA VAL A 418 18.97 -18.31 -4.30
C VAL A 418 19.51 -17.71 -3.00
N LEU A 419 18.69 -17.58 -1.94
CA LEU A 419 19.01 -16.74 -0.79
C LEU A 419 19.37 -17.50 0.48
N ARG A 420 18.96 -18.76 0.65
CA ARG A 420 19.13 -19.55 1.89
C ARG A 420 20.52 -19.44 2.51
N GLU A 421 21.57 -19.53 1.70
CA GLU A 421 22.98 -19.49 2.16
C GLU A 421 23.78 -18.29 1.65
N ARG A 422 23.12 -17.34 0.97
CA ARG A 422 23.80 -16.29 0.24
C ARG A 422 24.30 -15.15 1.13
N ILE A 423 23.53 -14.77 2.14
CA ILE A 423 23.79 -13.63 2.99
C ILE A 423 24.35 -14.12 4.32
N PRO A 424 25.55 -13.66 4.73
CA PRO A 424 26.14 -14.07 5.99
C PRO A 424 25.39 -13.54 7.19
N ASP A 425 25.42 -14.30 8.29
CA ASP A 425 24.76 -13.95 9.54
C ASP A 425 25.42 -12.73 10.20
N ASN A 426 24.62 -11.91 10.90
CA ASN A 426 25.04 -10.70 11.61
C ASN A 426 25.78 -9.66 10.75
N ARG A 427 25.41 -9.50 9.48
CA ARG A 427 26.12 -8.61 8.55
C ARG A 427 25.24 -7.57 7.86
N VAL A 428 23.98 -7.85 7.62
CA VAL A 428 23.12 -7.06 6.74
C VAL A 428 21.80 -6.75 7.41
N LEU A 429 21.58 -5.48 7.73
CA LEU A 429 20.33 -4.99 8.30
C LEU A 429 19.27 -4.73 7.22
N SER A 430 19.66 -4.07 6.12
CA SER A 430 18.79 -3.80 4.95
C SER A 430 19.08 -4.82 3.85
N HIS A 431 18.45 -5.97 3.93
CA HIS A 431 18.68 -7.08 3.01
C HIS A 431 17.85 -6.98 1.71
N ASP A 432 16.77 -6.19 1.72
CA ASP A 432 15.76 -6.13 0.66
C ASP A 432 16.35 -5.84 -0.72
N LEU A 433 17.28 -4.87 -0.82
CA LEU A 433 17.94 -4.52 -2.07
C LEU A 433 18.79 -5.66 -2.65
N LEU A 434 19.43 -6.45 -1.77
CA LEU A 434 20.18 -7.64 -2.21
C LEU A 434 19.22 -8.75 -2.66
N GLU A 435 18.16 -9.00 -1.91
CA GLU A 435 17.12 -9.97 -2.26
C GLU A 435 16.52 -9.62 -3.63
N GLY A 436 16.06 -8.38 -3.81
CA GLY A 436 15.58 -7.89 -5.10
C GLY A 436 16.62 -7.99 -6.22
N GLY A 437 17.90 -7.80 -5.91
CA GLY A 437 19.00 -7.89 -6.86
C GLY A 437 19.29 -9.32 -7.34
N PHE A 438 19.25 -10.31 -6.43
CA PHE A 438 19.44 -11.72 -6.76
C PHE A 438 18.19 -12.37 -7.35
N LEU A 439 17.01 -12.01 -6.84
CA LEU A 439 15.70 -12.51 -7.29
C LEU A 439 15.16 -11.77 -8.53
N ARG A 440 15.85 -10.73 -8.98
CA ARG A 440 15.38 -9.83 -10.05
C ARG A 440 14.01 -9.28 -9.74
N GLY A 441 13.95 -8.31 -8.83
CA GLY A 441 12.71 -7.62 -8.45
C GLY A 441 12.02 -6.96 -9.64
N GLY A 442 10.68 -7.01 -9.66
CA GLY A 442 9.84 -6.27 -10.60
C GLY A 442 8.85 -5.38 -9.86
N LEU A 443 8.53 -4.21 -10.42
CA LEU A 443 7.53 -3.30 -9.87
C LEU A 443 6.16 -3.57 -10.47
N LEU A 444 5.12 -3.51 -9.63
CA LEU A 444 3.70 -3.56 -9.99
C LEU A 444 3.10 -2.16 -9.84
N PRO A 445 3.15 -1.31 -10.88
CA PRO A 445 2.77 0.10 -10.75
C PRO A 445 1.25 0.31 -10.56
N ASP A 446 0.45 -0.68 -10.94
CA ASP A 446 -1.01 -0.67 -10.88
C ASP A 446 -1.61 -1.41 -9.68
N ILE A 447 -0.76 -1.92 -8.79
CA ILE A 447 -1.15 -2.54 -7.52
C ILE A 447 -0.51 -1.74 -6.38
N GLU A 448 -1.33 -1.36 -5.40
CA GLU A 448 -0.89 -0.55 -4.27
C GLU A 448 -1.05 -1.32 -2.96
N LEU A 449 -0.05 -1.22 -2.09
CA LEU A 449 -0.14 -1.50 -0.66
C LEU A 449 -0.07 -0.17 0.09
N VAL A 450 -0.66 -0.08 1.26
CA VAL A 450 -0.74 1.18 2.02
C VAL A 450 0.02 1.05 3.33
N ASP A 451 0.95 1.97 3.57
CA ASP A 451 1.81 2.01 4.76
C ASP A 451 1.51 3.19 5.68
N GLY A 452 2.00 3.10 6.92
CA GLY A 452 2.10 4.22 7.83
C GLY A 452 3.29 5.14 7.51
N HIS A 453 3.13 6.44 7.80
CA HIS A 453 4.21 7.43 7.73
C HIS A 453 4.58 7.92 9.14
N PRO A 454 5.88 8.09 9.47
CA PRO A 454 6.27 8.67 10.75
C PRO A 454 5.63 10.05 10.97
N ALA A 455 5.04 10.25 12.14
CA ALA A 455 4.37 11.49 12.46
C ALA A 455 5.35 12.64 12.81
N THR A 456 6.57 12.32 13.27
CA THR A 456 7.55 13.31 13.72
C THR A 456 8.84 13.27 12.90
N PHE A 457 9.49 14.43 12.80
CA PHE A 457 10.82 14.54 12.19
C PHE A 457 11.84 13.61 12.85
N SER A 458 11.80 13.50 14.17
CA SER A 458 12.72 12.64 14.91
C SER A 458 12.55 11.16 14.50
N ALA A 459 11.32 10.63 14.50
CA ALA A 459 11.06 9.26 14.08
C ALA A 459 11.47 9.01 12.62
N TYR A 460 11.23 9.97 11.74
CA TYR A 460 11.68 9.93 10.35
C TYR A 460 13.21 9.88 10.24
N GLN A 461 13.94 10.73 10.99
CA GLN A 461 15.39 10.74 10.94
C GLN A 461 16.02 9.46 11.52
N HIS A 462 15.44 8.88 12.58
CA HIS A 462 15.84 7.57 13.08
C HIS A 462 15.67 6.46 12.04
N ARG A 463 14.56 6.50 11.28
CA ARG A 463 14.33 5.59 10.15
C ARG A 463 15.39 5.78 9.06
N GLN A 464 15.72 7.04 8.70
CA GLN A 464 16.78 7.36 7.74
C GLN A 464 18.16 6.88 8.22
N HIS A 465 18.52 7.15 9.46
CA HIS A 465 19.77 6.70 10.07
C HIS A 465 19.94 5.17 9.98
N ARG A 466 18.87 4.43 10.26
CA ARG A 466 18.84 2.97 10.13
C ARG A 466 19.07 2.51 8.70
N TRP A 467 18.40 3.14 7.73
CA TRP A 467 18.53 2.81 6.32
C TRP A 467 19.94 3.10 5.80
N ILE A 468 20.51 4.26 6.13
CA ILE A 468 21.89 4.61 5.77
C ILE A 468 22.87 3.57 6.32
N ARG A 469 22.73 3.16 7.59
CA ARG A 469 23.58 2.09 8.15
C ARG A 469 23.47 0.79 7.34
N GLY A 470 22.25 0.40 6.99
CA GLY A 470 21.99 -0.79 6.17
C GLY A 470 22.61 -0.70 4.77
N ASP A 471 22.46 0.44 4.10
CA ASP A 471 23.03 0.65 2.76
C ASP A 471 24.55 0.56 2.77
N TRP A 472 25.22 1.15 3.76
CA TRP A 472 26.67 1.08 3.88
C TRP A 472 27.19 -0.33 4.21
N GLN A 473 26.38 -1.17 4.83
CA GLN A 473 26.72 -2.59 5.02
C GLN A 473 26.79 -3.33 3.68
N LEU A 474 26.12 -2.84 2.63
CA LEU A 474 26.14 -3.45 1.30
C LEU A 474 27.44 -3.17 0.51
N LEU A 475 28.33 -2.31 1.01
CA LEU A 475 29.59 -1.94 0.34
C LEU A 475 30.44 -3.19 -0.05
N GLY A 476 30.39 -4.24 0.76
CA GLY A 476 31.08 -5.50 0.50
C GLY A 476 30.64 -6.20 -0.79
N TRP A 477 29.36 -6.04 -1.20
CA TRP A 477 28.81 -6.67 -2.41
C TRP A 477 29.17 -5.96 -3.72
N LEU A 478 29.79 -4.79 -3.66
CA LEU A 478 30.41 -4.15 -4.84
C LEU A 478 31.70 -4.84 -5.26
N ARG A 479 32.31 -5.65 -4.37
CA ARG A 479 33.50 -6.44 -4.67
C ARG A 479 33.16 -7.65 -5.57
N ARG A 480 34.20 -8.30 -6.12
CA ARG A 480 34.03 -9.53 -6.93
C ARG A 480 33.56 -10.72 -6.11
N THR A 481 33.89 -10.76 -4.84
CA THR A 481 33.54 -11.83 -3.92
C THR A 481 33.04 -11.26 -2.60
N ALA A 482 32.03 -11.93 -2.01
CA ALA A 482 31.52 -11.67 -0.66
C ALA A 482 31.40 -13.00 0.12
N PRO A 483 31.45 -12.98 1.46
CA PRO A 483 31.22 -14.18 2.25
C PRO A 483 29.76 -14.63 2.12
N ASP A 484 29.55 -15.94 2.11
CA ASP A 484 28.25 -16.57 2.27
C ASP A 484 27.95 -16.81 3.77
N ARG A 485 26.81 -17.45 4.08
CA ARG A 485 26.40 -17.79 5.44
C ARG A 485 27.46 -18.60 6.19
N GLY A 486 28.14 -19.53 5.51
CA GLY A 486 29.24 -20.34 6.07
C GLY A 486 30.61 -19.62 6.10
N GLY A 487 30.65 -18.29 5.79
CA GLY A 487 31.88 -17.50 5.76
C GLY A 487 32.80 -17.76 4.56
N ARG A 488 32.42 -18.61 3.62
CA ARG A 488 33.17 -18.90 2.41
C ARG A 488 33.02 -17.77 1.40
N LYS A 489 34.14 -17.35 0.78
CA LYS A 489 34.10 -16.32 -0.27
C LYS A 489 33.50 -16.89 -1.54
N ARG A 490 32.28 -16.45 -1.88
CA ARG A 490 31.60 -16.75 -3.15
C ARG A 490 31.65 -15.58 -4.10
N ARG A 491 31.62 -15.83 -5.40
CA ARG A 491 31.49 -14.81 -6.44
C ARG A 491 30.16 -14.06 -6.27
N VAL A 492 30.23 -12.73 -6.30
CA VAL A 492 29.05 -11.88 -6.26
C VAL A 492 28.50 -11.75 -7.68
N ASP A 493 27.37 -12.41 -7.92
CA ASP A 493 26.68 -12.42 -9.22
C ASP A 493 25.48 -11.44 -9.23
N LEU A 494 25.77 -10.17 -8.96
CA LEU A 494 24.78 -9.08 -9.06
C LEU A 494 24.85 -8.43 -10.45
N SER A 495 23.68 -8.01 -10.94
CA SER A 495 23.57 -7.26 -12.20
C SER A 495 24.29 -5.90 -12.11
N PRO A 496 24.75 -5.31 -13.25
CA PRO A 496 25.27 -3.95 -13.25
C PRO A 496 24.28 -2.93 -12.67
N VAL A 497 22.98 -3.11 -12.91
CA VAL A 497 21.92 -2.24 -12.39
C VAL A 497 21.84 -2.33 -10.87
N THR A 498 21.83 -3.53 -10.30
CA THR A 498 21.83 -3.70 -8.84
C THR A 498 23.06 -3.11 -8.18
N ARG A 499 24.26 -3.30 -8.78
CA ARG A 499 25.47 -2.65 -8.30
C ARG A 499 25.37 -1.13 -8.33
N TRP A 500 24.77 -0.59 -9.37
CA TRP A 500 24.50 0.84 -9.48
C TRP A 500 23.51 1.30 -8.40
N GLN A 501 22.44 0.57 -8.16
CA GLN A 501 21.47 0.89 -7.08
C GLN A 501 22.15 0.98 -5.72
N ILE A 502 23.07 0.05 -5.41
CA ILE A 502 23.89 0.14 -4.18
C ILE A 502 24.73 1.42 -4.19
N VAL A 503 25.48 1.70 -5.28
CA VAL A 503 26.31 2.91 -5.41
C VAL A 503 25.46 4.17 -5.28
N ASP A 504 24.27 4.20 -5.89
CA ASP A 504 23.36 5.33 -5.84
C ASP A 504 22.84 5.62 -4.41
N ASN A 505 22.51 4.58 -3.64
CA ASN A 505 22.15 4.73 -2.23
C ASN A 505 23.30 5.33 -1.40
N LEU A 506 24.52 4.79 -1.58
CA LEU A 506 25.71 5.33 -0.91
C LEU A 506 25.96 6.79 -1.30
N ARG A 507 25.87 7.13 -2.60
CA ARG A 507 26.03 8.47 -3.13
C ARG A 507 25.01 9.44 -2.55
N ARG A 508 23.72 9.04 -2.55
CA ARG A 508 22.62 9.86 -1.99
C ARG A 508 22.81 10.14 -0.50
N SER A 509 23.28 9.16 0.27
CA SER A 509 23.56 9.36 1.69
C SER A 509 24.67 10.38 1.94
N LEU A 510 25.58 10.60 0.99
CA LEU A 510 26.65 11.59 1.10
C LEU A 510 26.21 13.01 0.67
N MET A 511 25.00 13.20 0.16
CA MET A 511 24.53 14.50 -0.31
C MET A 511 24.46 15.57 0.81
N PRO A 512 23.81 15.33 1.98
CA PRO A 512 23.74 16.35 3.03
C PRO A 512 25.12 16.83 3.51
N PRO A 513 26.08 15.96 3.86
CA PRO A 513 27.42 16.44 4.26
C PRO A 513 28.18 17.13 3.12
N ALA A 514 28.03 16.67 1.87
CA ALA A 514 28.69 17.30 0.73
C ALA A 514 28.12 18.70 0.46
N LEU A 515 26.80 18.88 0.52
CA LEU A 515 26.14 20.18 0.34
C LEU A 515 26.51 21.17 1.45
N LEU A 516 26.54 20.71 2.72
CA LEU A 516 26.99 21.53 3.85
C LEU A 516 28.47 21.98 3.65
N ALA A 517 29.35 21.05 3.26
CA ALA A 517 30.75 21.34 2.98
C ALA A 517 30.90 22.29 1.79
N LEU A 518 30.09 22.16 0.73
CA LEU A 518 30.09 23.10 -0.41
C LEU A 518 29.67 24.51 0.00
N LEU A 519 28.62 24.64 0.84
CA LEU A 519 28.21 25.95 1.36
C LEU A 519 29.35 26.58 2.18
N ALA A 520 29.97 25.82 3.08
CA ALA A 520 31.13 26.29 3.86
C ALA A 520 32.32 26.67 2.97
N LEU A 521 32.67 25.81 2.01
CA LEU A 521 33.80 26.02 1.10
C LEU A 521 33.57 27.22 0.14
N GLY A 522 32.33 27.39 -0.34
CA GLY A 522 31.95 28.52 -1.18
C GLY A 522 32.18 29.87 -0.51
N MET A 523 32.18 29.91 0.82
CA MET A 523 32.48 31.10 1.60
C MET A 523 33.99 31.39 1.70
N LEU A 524 34.84 30.39 1.54
CA LEU A 524 36.30 30.54 1.53
C LEU A 524 36.87 30.91 0.16
N LEU A 525 36.12 30.62 -0.90
CA LEU A 525 36.54 30.86 -2.27
C LEU A 525 36.40 32.35 -2.65
N PRO A 526 37.07 32.85 -3.71
CA PRO A 526 36.83 34.19 -4.26
C PRO A 526 35.36 34.45 -4.58
N ALA A 527 34.88 35.69 -4.47
CA ALA A 527 33.44 36.04 -4.44
C ALA A 527 32.61 35.40 -5.59
N GLY A 528 33.08 35.51 -6.84
CA GLY A 528 32.36 34.94 -8.00
C GLY A 528 32.30 33.42 -8.00
N ALA A 529 33.42 32.75 -7.70
CA ALA A 529 33.47 31.29 -7.60
C ALA A 529 32.70 30.78 -6.39
N GLY A 530 32.81 31.44 -5.26
CA GLY A 530 32.10 31.11 -4.04
C GLY A 530 30.58 31.24 -4.22
N ALA A 531 30.11 32.30 -4.85
CA ALA A 531 28.69 32.46 -5.18
C ALA A 531 28.19 31.35 -6.11
N ALA A 532 28.95 30.96 -7.13
CA ALA A 532 28.58 29.86 -8.03
C ALA A 532 28.46 28.51 -7.30
N VAL A 533 29.45 28.21 -6.43
CA VAL A 533 29.42 26.96 -5.63
C VAL A 533 28.22 26.92 -4.69
N CYS A 534 27.92 28.01 -3.99
CA CYS A 534 26.73 28.12 -3.13
C CYS A 534 25.44 28.02 -3.93
N ALA A 535 25.34 28.67 -5.08
CA ALA A 535 24.17 28.61 -5.94
C ALA A 535 23.90 27.17 -6.43
N ILE A 536 24.93 26.41 -6.80
CA ILE A 536 24.80 25.00 -7.20
C ILE A 536 24.30 24.16 -6.00
N ALA A 537 24.84 24.37 -4.80
CA ALA A 537 24.39 23.65 -3.61
C ALA A 537 22.92 23.96 -3.27
N LEU A 538 22.53 25.23 -3.30
CA LEU A 538 21.15 25.67 -3.04
C LEU A 538 20.17 25.17 -4.12
N ALA A 539 20.58 25.22 -5.41
CA ALA A 539 19.79 24.68 -6.50
C ALA A 539 19.56 23.17 -6.34
N THR A 540 20.53 22.44 -5.80
CA THR A 540 20.38 21.00 -5.52
C THR A 540 19.44 20.74 -4.34
N LEU A 541 19.47 21.56 -3.29
CA LEU A 541 18.49 21.51 -2.20
C LEU A 541 17.07 21.82 -2.67
N ALA A 542 16.95 22.65 -3.72
CA ALA A 542 15.67 22.96 -4.36
C ALA A 542 15.19 21.88 -5.36
N MET A 543 15.79 20.70 -5.38
CA MET A 543 15.41 19.61 -6.28
C MET A 543 13.91 19.24 -6.25
N PRO A 544 13.20 19.23 -5.10
CA PRO A 544 11.76 19.01 -5.08
C PRO A 544 10.99 20.01 -5.95
N VAL A 545 11.40 21.30 -5.93
CA VAL A 545 10.77 22.35 -6.75
C VAL A 545 11.03 22.09 -8.24
N TRP A 546 12.28 21.74 -8.60
CA TRP A 546 12.64 21.42 -9.98
C TRP A 546 11.87 20.22 -10.50
N ARG A 547 11.71 19.16 -9.70
CA ARG A 547 10.87 18.00 -10.06
C ARG A 547 9.42 18.37 -10.29
N ALA A 548 8.84 19.19 -9.43
CA ALA A 548 7.47 19.66 -9.57
C ALA A 548 7.27 20.53 -10.84
N LEU A 549 8.24 21.37 -11.18
CA LEU A 549 8.21 22.19 -12.40
C LEU A 549 8.40 21.38 -13.68
N ALA A 550 9.26 20.36 -13.65
CA ALA A 550 9.58 19.52 -14.81
C ALA A 550 8.54 18.41 -15.06
N ALA A 551 7.62 18.17 -14.13
CA ALA A 551 6.59 17.14 -14.27
C ALA A 551 5.71 17.39 -15.50
N PRO A 552 5.46 16.37 -16.35
CA PRO A 552 4.68 16.52 -17.59
C PRO A 552 3.19 16.77 -17.32
N ASP A 553 2.70 16.42 -16.14
CA ASP A 553 1.30 16.57 -15.78
C ASP A 553 0.99 17.99 -15.28
N ARG A 554 0.01 18.65 -15.92
CA ARG A 554 -0.46 19.98 -15.50
C ARG A 554 -1.08 20.00 -14.09
N LEU A 555 -1.57 18.85 -13.61
CA LEU A 555 -2.09 18.70 -12.25
C LEU A 555 -1.00 18.89 -11.19
N ILE A 556 0.23 18.46 -11.49
CA ILE A 556 1.37 18.58 -10.56
C ILE A 556 1.89 20.02 -10.47
N ARG A 557 1.58 20.87 -11.45
CA ARG A 557 1.95 22.31 -11.44
C ARG A 557 0.98 23.20 -10.67
N ARG A 558 0.04 22.64 -9.92
CA ARG A 558 -0.86 23.43 -9.07
C ARG A 558 -0.07 24.18 -8.00
N PRO A 559 -0.51 25.42 -7.63
CA PRO A 559 0.19 26.22 -6.62
C PRO A 559 0.41 25.47 -5.29
N GLY A 560 -0.52 24.62 -4.87
CA GLY A 560 -0.39 23.81 -3.65
C GLY A 560 0.77 22.82 -3.71
N VAL A 561 1.00 22.15 -4.85
CA VAL A 561 2.11 21.21 -5.02
C VAL A 561 3.46 21.95 -5.01
N LEU A 562 3.53 23.12 -5.66
CA LEU A 562 4.74 23.94 -5.64
C LEU A 562 5.01 24.48 -4.23
N ALA A 563 3.97 24.84 -3.46
CA ALA A 563 4.12 25.27 -2.07
C ALA A 563 4.67 24.14 -1.18
N VAL A 564 4.17 22.91 -1.35
CA VAL A 564 4.70 21.72 -0.66
C VAL A 564 6.17 21.49 -1.04
N ALA A 565 6.50 21.50 -2.33
CA ALA A 565 7.86 21.32 -2.81
C ALA A 565 8.81 22.41 -2.28
N ALA A 566 8.37 23.68 -2.23
CA ALA A 566 9.11 24.77 -1.62
C ALA A 566 9.29 24.57 -0.10
N GLY A 567 8.24 24.11 0.60
CA GLY A 567 8.31 23.76 2.01
C GLY A 567 9.32 22.66 2.30
N GLN A 568 9.35 21.61 1.44
CA GLN A 568 10.36 20.54 1.51
C GLN A 568 11.78 21.09 1.32
N ALA A 569 12.00 21.93 0.31
CA ALA A 569 13.31 22.54 0.05
C ALA A 569 13.77 23.44 1.22
N LEU A 570 12.88 24.25 1.78
CA LEU A 570 13.17 25.11 2.93
C LEU A 570 13.46 24.29 4.20
N SER A 571 12.68 23.23 4.46
CA SER A 571 12.91 22.35 5.60
C SER A 571 14.24 21.58 5.44
N ALA A 572 14.59 21.13 4.22
CA ALA A 572 15.87 20.50 3.93
C ALA A 572 17.03 21.47 4.18
N LEU A 573 16.94 22.73 3.77
CA LEU A 573 17.94 23.76 4.05
C LEU A 573 18.06 24.03 5.56
N ALA A 574 16.93 24.18 6.27
CA ALA A 574 16.93 24.45 7.70
C ALA A 574 17.54 23.30 8.53
N THR A 575 17.30 22.08 8.11
CA THR A 575 17.79 20.88 8.82
C THR A 575 19.10 20.32 8.26
N LEU A 576 19.73 20.98 7.27
CA LEU A 576 20.92 20.48 6.58
C LEU A 576 22.09 20.14 7.52
N PRO A 577 22.48 20.97 8.53
CA PRO A 577 23.55 20.62 9.46
C PRO A 577 23.22 19.38 10.29
N TYR A 578 21.97 19.26 10.75
CA TYR A 578 21.50 18.10 11.50
C TYR A 578 21.55 16.82 10.62
N GLN A 579 21.03 16.89 9.39
CA GLN A 579 21.06 15.76 8.45
C GLN A 579 22.51 15.35 8.11
N ALA A 580 23.41 16.32 7.93
CA ALA A 580 24.81 16.03 7.64
C ALA A 580 25.48 15.30 8.81
N VAL A 581 25.29 15.76 10.04
CA VAL A 581 25.85 15.12 11.24
C VAL A 581 25.26 13.73 11.44
N MET A 582 23.94 13.58 11.35
CA MET A 582 23.23 12.29 11.48
C MET A 582 23.71 11.29 10.43
N THR A 583 23.89 11.74 9.20
CA THR A 583 24.36 10.89 8.10
C THR A 583 25.81 10.45 8.31
N VAL A 584 26.70 11.38 8.69
CA VAL A 584 28.11 11.05 9.00
C VAL A 584 28.20 10.07 10.17
N ASP A 585 27.39 10.28 11.23
CA ASP A 585 27.31 9.34 12.35
C ASP A 585 26.84 7.95 11.90
N ALA A 586 25.77 7.86 11.09
CA ALA A 586 25.28 6.58 10.56
C ALA A 586 26.34 5.84 9.74
N ILE A 587 27.05 6.57 8.86
CA ILE A 587 28.14 6.04 8.03
C ILE A 587 29.31 5.56 8.91
N ALA A 588 29.76 6.43 9.83
CA ALA A 588 30.89 6.12 10.71
C ALA A 588 30.59 4.91 11.59
N ARG A 589 29.39 4.83 12.18
CA ARG A 589 28.94 3.66 12.96
C ARG A 589 28.90 2.40 12.11
N ALA A 590 28.34 2.47 10.88
CA ALA A 590 28.29 1.31 9.98
C ALA A 590 29.72 0.82 9.66
N LEU A 591 30.61 1.72 9.24
CA LEU A 591 31.99 1.37 8.90
C LEU A 591 32.77 0.84 10.10
N TYR A 592 32.68 1.51 11.27
CA TYR A 592 33.31 1.06 12.52
C TYR A 592 32.79 -0.31 12.95
N ARG A 593 31.46 -0.52 12.90
CA ARG A 593 30.85 -1.80 13.25
C ARG A 593 31.26 -2.93 12.29
N MET A 594 31.37 -2.65 11.00
CA MET A 594 31.81 -3.64 10.02
C MET A 594 33.29 -3.99 10.13
N ALA A 595 34.15 -2.98 10.35
CA ALA A 595 35.60 -3.16 10.29
C ALA A 595 36.23 -3.52 11.64
N VAL A 596 35.74 -2.95 12.75
CA VAL A 596 36.37 -2.97 14.07
C VAL A 596 35.56 -3.77 15.08
N SER A 597 34.38 -3.27 15.50
CA SER A 597 33.68 -3.86 16.63
C SER A 597 32.94 -5.14 16.30
N ARG A 598 32.45 -5.31 15.07
CA ARG A 598 31.65 -6.43 14.58
C ARG A 598 30.40 -6.74 15.42
N ARG A 599 29.90 -5.73 16.15
CA ARG A 599 28.75 -5.81 17.07
C ARG A 599 27.67 -4.84 16.64
N LYS A 600 26.42 -5.11 17.05
CA LYS A 600 25.22 -4.27 16.83
C LYS A 600 24.98 -3.91 15.36
N LEU A 601 25.31 -4.85 14.44
CA LEU A 601 25.06 -4.66 13.01
C LEU A 601 23.57 -4.80 12.69
N LEU A 602 22.81 -5.61 13.45
CA LEU A 602 21.37 -5.82 13.30
C LEU A 602 20.54 -4.98 14.29
N GLU A 603 21.14 -3.98 14.96
CA GLU A 603 20.42 -3.10 15.90
C GLU A 603 19.27 -2.37 15.19
N TRP A 604 18.07 -2.61 15.70
CA TRP A 604 16.83 -2.11 15.08
C TRP A 604 15.83 -1.67 16.17
N ILE A 605 15.22 -0.49 15.97
CA ILE A 605 14.14 0.04 16.78
C ILE A 605 13.04 0.48 15.82
N SER A 606 11.79 0.16 16.12
CA SER A 606 10.65 0.52 15.27
C SER A 606 10.37 2.03 15.33
N SER A 607 9.76 2.60 14.27
CA SER A 607 9.36 4.01 14.27
C SER A 607 8.32 4.29 15.36
N ALA A 608 7.39 3.37 15.60
CA ALA A 608 6.39 3.46 16.65
C ALA A 608 7.01 3.47 18.06
N GLU A 609 8.07 2.70 18.27
CA GLU A 609 8.79 2.69 19.53
C GLU A 609 9.59 3.98 19.74
N VAL A 610 10.20 4.52 18.69
CA VAL A 610 10.87 5.84 18.73
C VAL A 610 9.85 6.94 19.08
N GLU A 611 8.65 6.90 18.53
CA GLU A 611 7.58 7.85 18.85
C GLU A 611 7.12 7.75 20.31
N ARG A 612 7.12 6.54 20.92
CA ARG A 612 6.79 6.32 22.33
C ARG A 612 7.90 6.75 23.30
N LEU A 613 9.16 6.57 22.92
CA LEU A 613 10.35 6.86 23.72
C LEU A 613 10.65 8.36 23.85
N ALA A 614 9.67 9.20 23.87
CA ALA A 614 9.66 10.65 24.08
C ALA A 614 10.89 11.43 23.57
N PRO A 615 10.70 12.40 22.70
CA PRO A 615 11.73 13.05 21.86
C PRO A 615 12.78 13.86 22.62
N ARG A 616 12.66 14.05 23.93
CA ARG A 616 13.49 15.01 24.69
C ARG A 616 14.94 14.60 24.96
N ARG A 617 15.28 13.31 24.97
CA ARG A 617 16.65 12.84 25.27
C ARG A 617 17.53 12.57 24.06
N LEU A 618 16.92 12.22 22.90
CA LEU A 618 17.66 11.86 21.69
C LEU A 618 18.12 13.08 20.86
N MET A 619 17.45 14.23 21.02
CA MET A 619 17.75 15.44 20.24
C MET A 619 18.88 16.32 20.79
N GLY A 620 19.31 16.14 22.04
CA GLY A 620 20.24 17.08 22.69
C GLY A 620 21.65 17.11 22.08
N LEU A 621 22.26 15.93 21.86
CA LEU A 621 23.65 15.85 21.34
C LEU A 621 23.71 16.17 19.86
N GLU A 622 22.78 15.64 19.06
CA GLU A 622 22.76 15.86 17.61
C GLU A 622 22.49 17.32 17.25
N TRP A 623 21.60 17.99 17.99
CA TRP A 623 21.39 19.44 17.87
C TRP A 623 22.58 20.26 18.36
N GLY A 624 23.24 19.81 19.42
CA GLY A 624 24.48 20.45 19.89
C GLY A 624 25.58 20.40 18.82
N LEU A 625 25.75 19.25 18.16
CA LEU A 625 26.69 19.07 17.05
C LEU A 625 26.27 19.87 15.81
N ALA A 626 24.98 19.92 15.49
CA ALA A 626 24.45 20.74 14.39
C ALA A 626 24.68 22.24 14.65
N LEU A 627 24.45 22.68 15.88
CA LEU A 627 24.75 24.05 16.30
C LEU A 627 26.26 24.35 16.25
N ALA A 628 27.11 23.42 16.69
CA ALA A 628 28.56 23.55 16.58
C ALA A 628 29.01 23.63 15.10
N ALA A 629 28.43 22.84 14.20
CA ALA A 629 28.67 22.93 12.77
C ALA A 629 28.22 24.29 12.19
N ALA A 630 27.07 24.78 12.63
CA ALA A 630 26.56 26.09 12.23
C ALA A 630 27.48 27.23 12.74
N VAL A 631 27.95 27.16 13.97
CA VAL A 631 28.91 28.12 14.54
C VAL A 631 30.26 28.04 13.84
N GLY A 632 30.76 26.86 13.49
CA GLY A 632 31.96 26.66 12.68
C GLY A 632 31.87 27.30 11.29
N VAL A 633 30.73 27.14 10.63
CA VAL A 633 30.43 27.82 9.38
C VAL A 633 30.43 29.36 9.58
N LEU A 634 29.76 29.85 10.63
CA LEU A 634 29.74 31.27 10.98
C LEU A 634 31.13 31.86 11.25
N ALA A 635 32.02 31.14 11.96
CA ALA A 635 33.40 31.59 12.21
C ALA A 635 34.16 31.78 10.89
N VAL A 636 33.92 30.97 9.88
CA VAL A 636 34.46 31.11 8.54
C VAL A 636 33.91 32.36 7.83
N PHE A 637 32.67 32.78 8.12
CA PHE A 637 32.04 33.96 7.56
C PHE A 637 32.57 35.26 8.18
N ALA A 638 32.96 35.22 9.45
CA ALA A 638 33.49 36.41 10.15
C ALA A 638 34.76 36.97 9.46
N ALA A 639 35.42 36.18 8.63
CA ALA A 639 36.61 36.59 7.91
C ALA A 639 36.33 37.52 6.69
N SER A 640 35.06 37.77 6.30
CA SER A 640 34.73 38.63 5.16
C SER A 640 33.40 39.40 5.32
N PRO A 641 33.44 40.74 5.50
CA PRO A 641 32.22 41.54 5.72
C PRO A 641 31.19 41.44 4.58
N ALA A 642 31.64 41.31 3.34
CA ALA A 642 30.75 41.20 2.16
C ALA A 642 29.94 39.92 2.13
N ARG A 643 30.34 38.88 2.85
CA ARG A 643 29.68 37.59 2.90
C ARG A 643 28.93 37.40 4.23
N MET A 644 29.10 38.29 5.15
CA MET A 644 28.50 38.27 6.47
C MET A 644 26.97 38.17 6.40
N ALA A 645 26.31 38.87 5.47
CA ALA A 645 24.88 38.86 5.32
C ALA A 645 24.34 37.45 4.95
N VAL A 646 24.98 36.74 4.01
CA VAL A 646 24.59 35.37 3.62
C VAL A 646 24.85 34.40 4.77
N GLY A 647 26.00 34.54 5.42
CA GLY A 647 26.34 33.72 6.60
C GLY A 647 25.38 33.89 7.74
N LEU A 648 25.02 35.10 8.09
CA LEU A 648 24.07 35.42 9.14
C LEU A 648 22.66 34.90 8.77
N SER A 649 22.28 34.97 7.49
CA SER A 649 20.99 34.43 7.03
C SER A 649 20.93 32.90 7.19
N LEU A 650 21.97 32.17 6.76
CA LEU A 650 22.06 30.72 6.93
C LEU A 650 22.09 30.33 8.42
N ALA A 651 22.86 31.07 9.22
CA ALA A 651 22.92 30.82 10.65
C ALA A 651 21.59 31.05 11.34
N ALA A 652 20.87 32.12 10.99
CA ALA A 652 19.53 32.38 11.51
C ALA A 652 18.55 31.23 11.12
N ILE A 653 18.58 30.77 9.86
CA ILE A 653 17.79 29.62 9.40
C ILE A 653 18.11 28.37 10.22
N TRP A 654 19.39 28.06 10.43
CA TRP A 654 19.81 26.88 11.19
C TRP A 654 19.53 26.99 12.68
N ALA A 655 19.66 28.18 13.26
CA ALA A 655 19.29 28.43 14.66
C ALA A 655 17.78 28.31 14.91
N CYS A 656 16.95 28.70 13.93
CA CYS A 656 15.51 28.56 13.99
C CYS A 656 15.01 27.11 13.69
N ALA A 657 15.87 26.22 13.18
CA ALA A 657 15.47 24.88 12.80
C ALA A 657 14.76 24.06 13.90
N PRO A 658 15.21 24.06 15.19
CA PRO A 658 14.49 23.37 16.26
C PRO A 658 13.06 23.89 16.47
N ILE A 659 12.86 25.20 16.31
CA ILE A 659 11.54 25.84 16.44
C ILE A 659 10.64 25.40 15.27
N VAL A 660 11.18 25.41 14.06
CA VAL A 660 10.47 24.98 12.84
C VAL A 660 10.06 23.51 12.94
N ILE A 661 10.98 22.65 13.41
CA ILE A 661 10.70 21.22 13.58
C ILE A 661 9.65 21.03 14.68
N GLY A 662 9.80 21.67 15.82
CA GLY A 662 8.79 21.60 16.89
C GLY A 662 7.41 22.10 16.44
N TRP A 663 7.35 23.02 15.47
CA TRP A 663 6.09 23.43 14.85
C TRP A 663 5.56 22.41 13.83
N LEU A 664 6.44 21.79 13.03
CA LEU A 664 6.07 20.75 12.07
C LEU A 664 5.58 19.48 12.77
N ASP A 665 6.17 19.09 13.88
CA ASP A 665 5.82 17.89 14.65
C ASP A 665 4.49 18.01 15.41
N ARG A 666 3.93 19.23 15.53
CA ARG A 666 2.60 19.39 16.11
C ARG A 666 1.57 18.69 15.24
N ALA A 667 0.56 18.11 15.90
CA ALA A 667 -0.61 17.59 15.22
C ALA A 667 -1.04 18.59 14.15
N ALA A 668 -1.28 18.09 12.95
CA ALA A 668 -1.96 18.90 11.96
C ALA A 668 -3.25 19.39 12.63
N PRO A 669 -3.65 20.68 12.52
CA PRO A 669 -4.98 21.05 12.94
C PRO A 669 -5.88 20.02 12.28
N ALA A 670 -6.66 19.29 13.07
CA ALA A 670 -7.81 18.55 12.58
C ALA A 670 -8.43 19.51 11.58
N GLY A 671 -8.44 19.13 10.28
CA GLY A 671 -8.90 20.07 9.28
C GLY A 671 -10.19 20.62 9.84
N GLU A 672 -10.23 21.91 10.18
CA GLU A 672 -11.52 22.56 10.26
C GLU A 672 -12.15 22.10 8.95
N ASP A 673 -13.20 21.32 9.05
CA ASP A 673 -14.00 20.98 7.89
C ASP A 673 -13.99 22.24 7.07
N GLY A 674 -13.38 22.24 5.87
CA GLY A 674 -13.10 23.47 5.14
C GLY A 674 -14.38 24.24 4.75
N LEU A 675 -15.48 23.90 5.42
CA LEU A 675 -16.80 24.48 5.31
C LEU A 675 -16.85 25.81 6.09
N THR A 676 -17.22 26.86 5.39
CA THR A 676 -17.54 28.16 5.98
C THR A 676 -18.77 28.04 6.90
N ALA A 677 -18.94 28.99 7.78
CA ALA A 677 -20.13 29.02 8.63
C ALA A 677 -21.43 28.99 7.83
N ALA A 678 -21.45 29.66 6.66
CA ALA A 678 -22.61 29.67 5.75
C ALA A 678 -22.88 28.29 5.14
N GLU A 679 -21.83 27.56 4.73
CA GLU A 679 -21.97 26.20 4.19
C GLU A 679 -22.41 25.20 5.28
N LYS A 680 -21.92 25.34 6.51
CA LYS A 680 -22.38 24.54 7.66
C LYS A 680 -23.87 24.79 7.94
N ASP A 681 -24.30 26.03 7.86
CA ASP A 681 -25.70 26.39 8.07
C ASP A 681 -26.62 25.88 6.94
N GLU A 682 -26.12 25.91 5.69
CA GLU A 682 -26.83 25.33 4.54
C GLU A 682 -26.98 23.82 4.66
N LEU A 683 -25.89 23.10 5.04
CA LEU A 683 -25.96 21.67 5.28
C LEU A 683 -26.87 21.31 6.44
N ARG A 684 -26.88 22.11 7.49
CA ARG A 684 -27.80 21.92 8.61
C ARG A 684 -29.26 22.09 8.21
N LYS A 685 -29.57 23.07 7.35
CA LYS A 685 -30.89 23.24 6.75
C LYS A 685 -31.29 22.03 5.92
N LEU A 686 -30.38 21.57 5.07
CA LEU A 686 -30.61 20.35 4.27
C LEU A 686 -30.88 19.12 5.16
N ALA A 687 -30.11 18.95 6.24
CA ALA A 687 -30.31 17.86 7.21
C ALA A 687 -31.69 17.98 7.89
N ALA A 688 -32.12 19.22 8.24
CA ALA A 688 -33.46 19.48 8.80
C ALA A 688 -34.58 19.19 7.80
N ASP A 689 -34.39 19.51 6.52
CA ASP A 689 -35.38 19.19 5.48
C ASP A 689 -35.50 17.69 5.22
N ILE A 690 -34.40 16.96 5.28
CA ILE A 690 -34.40 15.50 5.21
C ILE A 690 -35.14 14.91 6.42
N TRP A 691 -34.87 15.39 7.63
CA TRP A 691 -35.55 14.94 8.84
C TRP A 691 -37.03 15.21 8.81
N ARG A 692 -37.47 16.39 8.29
CA ARG A 692 -38.86 16.77 8.15
C ARG A 692 -39.68 15.74 7.37
N PHE A 693 -39.09 15.11 6.33
CA PHE A 693 -39.78 14.03 5.61
C PHE A 693 -40.20 12.88 6.53
N TYR A 694 -39.34 12.48 7.43
CA TYR A 694 -39.67 11.42 8.39
C TYR A 694 -40.61 11.91 9.48
N GLU A 695 -40.48 13.14 9.89
CA GLU A 695 -41.36 13.76 10.91
C GLU A 695 -42.81 13.90 10.40
N ASP A 696 -42.98 14.30 9.16
CA ASP A 696 -44.29 14.56 8.53
C ASP A 696 -44.99 13.25 8.12
N TYR A 697 -44.22 12.22 7.72
CA TYR A 697 -44.80 11.05 7.05
C TYR A 697 -44.63 9.73 7.82
N ALA A 698 -43.68 9.59 8.75
CA ALA A 698 -43.58 8.39 9.61
C ALA A 698 -44.42 8.61 10.89
N THR A 699 -45.72 8.57 10.76
CA THR A 699 -46.70 8.89 11.83
C THR A 699 -47.43 7.65 12.31
N GLU A 700 -48.26 7.82 13.34
CA GLU A 700 -49.16 6.75 13.87
C GLU A 700 -50.06 6.17 12.76
N ARG A 701 -50.55 6.98 11.85
CA ARG A 701 -51.34 6.54 10.70
C ARG A 701 -50.60 5.51 9.83
N ASP A 702 -49.31 5.68 9.67
CA ASP A 702 -48.46 4.85 8.85
C ASP A 702 -47.68 3.83 9.72
N ASN A 703 -48.18 3.54 10.92
CA ASN A 703 -47.57 2.60 11.88
C ASN A 703 -46.09 2.97 12.18
N TRP A 704 -45.72 4.22 12.18
CA TRP A 704 -44.34 4.71 12.40
C TRP A 704 -43.34 4.24 11.36
N LEU A 705 -43.83 3.89 10.16
CA LEU A 705 -43.01 3.54 9.01
C LEU A 705 -42.98 4.69 7.99
N PRO A 706 -41.84 4.89 7.30
CA PRO A 706 -41.75 5.92 6.28
C PRO A 706 -42.43 5.44 4.99
N PRO A 707 -43.09 6.31 4.22
CA PRO A 707 -43.54 5.96 2.88
C PRO A 707 -42.36 5.86 1.92
N ASP A 708 -42.57 5.21 0.79
CA ASP A 708 -41.57 5.09 -0.27
C ASP A 708 -41.16 6.46 -0.83
N ASN A 709 -42.13 7.25 -1.17
CA ASN A 709 -41.93 8.60 -1.69
C ASN A 709 -43.21 9.45 -1.54
N VAL A 710 -43.05 10.75 -1.78
CA VAL A 710 -44.16 11.72 -1.96
C VAL A 710 -43.96 12.34 -3.35
N GLN A 711 -44.83 12.02 -4.28
CA GLN A 711 -44.75 12.55 -5.63
C GLN A 711 -45.51 13.87 -5.75
N ILE A 712 -44.76 14.95 -6.05
CA ILE A 712 -45.28 16.32 -6.12
C ILE A 712 -45.63 16.70 -7.57
N ASP A 713 -44.86 16.24 -8.54
CA ASP A 713 -45.06 16.53 -9.96
C ASP A 713 -44.90 15.27 -10.85
N PRO A 714 -45.94 14.80 -11.55
CA PRO A 714 -47.35 15.15 -11.34
C PRO A 714 -47.83 14.82 -9.93
N PRO A 715 -48.78 15.56 -9.32
CA PRO A 715 -49.15 15.40 -7.93
C PRO A 715 -49.99 14.12 -7.74
N VAL A 716 -49.30 13.04 -7.38
CA VAL A 716 -49.93 11.75 -7.05
C VAL A 716 -50.09 11.61 -5.54
N GLY A 717 -49.29 12.29 -4.72
CA GLY A 717 -49.30 12.25 -3.29
C GLY A 717 -48.40 11.20 -2.65
N VAL A 718 -48.74 10.73 -1.46
CA VAL A 718 -47.90 9.85 -0.65
C VAL A 718 -48.04 8.40 -1.10
N ALA A 719 -46.91 7.75 -1.48
CA ALA A 719 -46.88 6.34 -1.76
C ALA A 719 -46.77 5.52 -0.45
N ARG A 720 -47.94 5.13 0.11
CA ARG A 720 -48.07 4.43 1.42
C ARG A 720 -47.67 2.97 1.34
N ARG A 721 -46.46 2.78 0.90
CA ARG A 721 -45.73 1.50 0.93
C ARG A 721 -44.32 1.78 1.43
N THR A 722 -43.66 0.78 2.00
CA THR A 722 -42.30 0.90 2.51
C THR A 722 -41.50 -0.35 2.18
N SER A 723 -40.17 -0.21 2.17
CA SER A 723 -39.21 -1.29 2.01
C SER A 723 -38.29 -1.39 3.24
N PRO A 724 -37.58 -2.51 3.45
CA PRO A 724 -36.61 -2.62 4.53
C PRO A 724 -35.52 -1.54 4.47
N THR A 725 -35.09 -1.12 3.26
CA THR A 725 -34.17 0.02 3.10
C THR A 725 -34.77 1.31 3.67
N ASN A 726 -36.02 1.64 3.33
CA ASN A 726 -36.66 2.86 3.80
C ASN A 726 -36.78 2.87 5.34
N ILE A 727 -37.11 1.74 5.94
CA ILE A 727 -37.19 1.57 7.39
C ILE A 727 -35.79 1.74 8.03
N GLY A 728 -34.77 1.13 7.45
CA GLY A 728 -33.39 1.27 7.91
C GLY A 728 -32.92 2.74 7.90
N MET A 729 -33.23 3.47 6.82
CA MET A 729 -32.91 4.90 6.71
C MET A 729 -33.64 5.73 7.77
N LEU A 730 -34.93 5.45 8.06
CA LEU A 730 -35.66 6.10 9.16
C LEU A 730 -34.94 5.90 10.51
N VAL A 731 -34.51 4.66 10.81
CA VAL A 731 -33.82 4.33 12.06
C VAL A 731 -32.51 5.12 12.16
N ALA A 732 -31.70 5.14 11.11
CA ALA A 732 -30.43 5.89 11.08
C ALA A 732 -30.66 7.40 11.18
N CYS A 733 -31.66 7.96 10.46
CA CYS A 733 -32.00 9.37 10.51
C CYS A 733 -32.58 9.79 11.87
N THR A 734 -33.27 8.90 12.58
CA THR A 734 -33.80 9.21 13.92
C THR A 734 -32.65 9.41 14.94
N VAL A 735 -31.63 8.56 14.92
CA VAL A 735 -30.41 8.75 15.75
C VAL A 735 -29.68 10.03 15.37
N THR A 736 -29.51 10.26 14.07
CA THR A 736 -28.83 11.46 13.54
C THR A 736 -29.59 12.76 13.86
N ALA A 737 -30.94 12.75 13.81
CA ALA A 737 -31.77 13.91 14.15
C ALA A 737 -31.57 14.36 15.61
N ARG A 738 -31.33 13.40 16.50
CA ARG A 738 -30.99 13.72 17.90
C ARG A 738 -29.60 14.36 17.98
N ASP A 739 -28.63 13.87 17.22
CA ASP A 739 -27.25 14.44 17.21
C ASP A 739 -27.23 15.87 16.67
N PHE A 740 -28.07 16.17 15.67
CA PHE A 740 -28.27 17.56 15.19
C PHE A 740 -29.11 18.41 16.13
N GLY A 741 -29.75 17.82 17.14
CA GLY A 741 -30.63 18.52 18.06
C GLY A 741 -31.99 18.87 17.45
N PHE A 742 -32.47 18.16 16.42
CA PHE A 742 -33.81 18.32 15.85
C PHE A 742 -34.89 17.67 16.74
N ILE A 743 -34.51 16.58 17.46
CA ILE A 743 -35.30 15.94 18.49
C ILE A 743 -34.45 15.73 19.75
N ASP A 744 -35.11 15.59 20.88
CA ASP A 744 -34.46 15.25 22.14
C ASP A 744 -34.28 13.71 22.30
N THR A 745 -33.54 13.29 23.33
CA THR A 745 -33.28 11.86 23.58
C THR A 745 -34.57 11.07 23.90
N PRO A 746 -35.54 11.55 24.73
CA PRO A 746 -36.82 10.89 24.89
C PRO A 746 -37.59 10.70 23.59
N GLY A 747 -37.65 11.74 22.75
CA GLY A 747 -38.30 11.65 21.45
C GLY A 747 -37.63 10.68 20.48
N MET A 748 -36.32 10.60 20.52
CA MET A 748 -35.58 9.57 19.75
C MET A 748 -35.96 8.16 20.22
N ILE A 749 -35.94 7.90 21.53
CA ILE A 749 -36.25 6.59 22.10
C ILE A 749 -37.68 6.18 21.74
N GLU A 750 -38.65 7.07 21.96
CA GLU A 750 -40.04 6.82 21.64
C GLU A 750 -40.26 6.43 20.17
N ARG A 751 -39.63 7.19 19.24
CA ARG A 751 -39.77 6.90 17.80
C ARG A 751 -39.10 5.56 17.42
N LEU A 752 -37.93 5.26 17.97
CA LEU A 752 -37.25 3.99 17.72
C LEU A 752 -38.05 2.80 18.27
N GLU A 753 -38.56 2.89 19.50
CA GLU A 753 -39.40 1.84 20.12
C GLU A 753 -40.68 1.56 19.28
N ARG A 754 -41.34 2.62 18.81
CA ARG A 754 -42.52 2.47 17.97
C ARG A 754 -42.21 1.86 16.60
N THR A 755 -41.12 2.30 15.95
CA THR A 755 -40.70 1.75 14.66
C THR A 755 -40.29 0.28 14.78
N ILE A 756 -39.45 -0.04 15.80
CA ILE A 756 -39.01 -1.43 16.05
C ILE A 756 -40.17 -2.33 16.39
N GLY A 757 -41.07 -1.89 17.29
CA GLY A 757 -42.27 -2.64 17.62
C GLY A 757 -43.19 -2.86 16.41
N THR A 758 -43.18 -2.01 15.42
CA THR A 758 -43.88 -2.24 14.16
C THR A 758 -43.15 -3.30 13.32
N ILE A 759 -41.79 -3.19 13.19
CA ILE A 759 -41.00 -4.23 12.49
C ILE A 759 -41.21 -5.61 13.05
N GLU A 760 -41.37 -5.75 14.39
CA GLU A 760 -41.60 -7.03 15.04
C GLU A 760 -42.97 -7.65 14.65
N ARG A 761 -43.98 -6.81 14.47
CA ARG A 761 -45.35 -7.24 14.09
C ARG A 761 -45.47 -7.55 12.58
N MET A 762 -44.58 -7.06 11.74
CA MET A 762 -44.65 -7.32 10.29
C MET A 762 -44.43 -8.80 9.96
N GLU A 763 -45.18 -9.32 8.99
CA GLU A 763 -45.03 -10.66 8.47
C GLU A 763 -43.65 -10.87 7.89
N LYS A 764 -42.99 -11.98 8.20
CA LYS A 764 -41.63 -12.31 7.77
C LYS A 764 -41.57 -13.66 7.10
N TRP A 765 -40.67 -13.80 6.10
CA TRP A 765 -40.30 -15.08 5.51
C TRP A 765 -38.96 -15.54 6.07
N ASN A 766 -38.91 -16.60 6.82
CA ASN A 766 -37.71 -17.11 7.49
C ASN A 766 -36.88 -16.01 8.23
N GLY A 767 -37.57 -15.10 8.92
CA GLY A 767 -36.92 -14.00 9.63
C GLY A 767 -36.61 -12.74 8.77
N HIS A 768 -36.73 -12.83 7.46
CA HIS A 768 -36.54 -11.71 6.56
C HIS A 768 -37.85 -10.98 6.27
N LEU A 769 -37.76 -9.64 6.17
CA LEU A 769 -38.89 -8.85 5.67
C LEU A 769 -39.01 -9.03 4.14
N TYR A 770 -40.27 -9.01 3.67
CA TYR A 770 -40.55 -8.87 2.25
C TYR A 770 -40.10 -7.47 1.73
N ASN A 771 -39.96 -7.35 0.44
CA ASN A 771 -39.43 -6.09 -0.14
C ASN A 771 -40.42 -4.93 0.00
N TRP A 772 -41.71 -5.17 -0.10
CA TRP A 772 -42.73 -4.12 -0.04
C TRP A 772 -43.86 -4.44 0.92
N TYR A 773 -44.21 -3.47 1.74
CA TYR A 773 -45.35 -3.50 2.65
C TYR A 773 -46.22 -2.26 2.49
N SER A 774 -47.51 -2.41 2.72
CA SER A 774 -48.38 -1.28 2.99
C SER A 774 -48.07 -0.70 4.36
N THR A 775 -47.80 0.63 4.45
CA THR A 775 -47.56 1.30 5.73
C THR A 775 -48.82 1.32 6.64
N GLU A 776 -50.01 1.33 6.05
CA GLU A 776 -51.27 1.37 6.79
C GLU A 776 -51.68 -0.01 7.30
N THR A 777 -51.52 -1.09 6.52
CA THR A 777 -52.05 -2.41 6.87
C THR A 777 -50.98 -3.40 7.33
N LEU A 778 -49.71 -3.07 7.20
CA LEU A 778 -48.51 -3.90 7.44
C LEU A 778 -48.51 -5.22 6.63
N ARG A 779 -49.31 -5.33 5.59
CA ARG A 779 -49.35 -6.54 4.76
C ARG A 779 -48.32 -6.44 3.65
N PRO A 780 -47.63 -7.56 3.33
CA PRO A 780 -46.78 -7.62 2.18
C PRO A 780 -47.53 -7.32 0.88
N LEU A 781 -46.94 -6.55 0.00
CA LEU A 781 -47.48 -6.19 -1.32
C LEU A 781 -46.98 -7.15 -2.41
N PRO A 782 -47.84 -7.52 -3.39
CA PRO A 782 -47.37 -8.33 -4.51
C PRO A 782 -46.46 -7.51 -5.48
N PRO A 783 -45.49 -8.18 -6.15
CA PRO A 783 -45.08 -9.56 -5.94
C PRO A 783 -44.34 -9.71 -4.60
N GLN A 784 -44.65 -10.78 -3.85
CA GLN A 784 -43.97 -11.06 -2.59
C GLN A 784 -42.61 -11.70 -2.86
N TYR A 785 -41.54 -10.99 -2.51
CA TYR A 785 -40.14 -11.45 -2.59
C TYR A 785 -39.31 -10.80 -1.50
N VAL A 786 -38.20 -11.44 -1.17
CA VAL A 786 -37.18 -10.91 -0.25
C VAL A 786 -36.02 -10.35 -1.09
N SER A 787 -35.71 -9.08 -0.89
CA SER A 787 -34.52 -8.43 -1.48
C SER A 787 -33.35 -8.56 -0.51
N THR A 788 -32.26 -9.17 -0.95
CA THR A 788 -31.03 -9.27 -0.17
C THR A 788 -30.38 -7.91 0.05
N VAL A 789 -30.51 -7.00 -0.92
CA VAL A 789 -30.00 -5.64 -0.82
C VAL A 789 -30.74 -4.85 0.24
N ASP A 790 -32.09 -4.88 0.21
CA ASP A 790 -32.92 -4.16 1.17
C ASP A 790 -32.77 -4.72 2.59
N SER A 791 -32.70 -6.04 2.72
CA SER A 791 -32.41 -6.69 4.00
C SER A 791 -31.03 -6.29 4.54
N GLY A 792 -30.02 -6.23 3.67
CA GLY A 792 -28.67 -5.80 4.03
C GLY A 792 -28.61 -4.34 4.47
N ASN A 793 -29.32 -3.44 3.78
CA ASN A 793 -29.40 -2.03 4.15
C ASN A 793 -30.08 -1.84 5.52
N LEU A 794 -31.18 -2.56 5.77
CA LEU A 794 -31.84 -2.53 7.08
C LEU A 794 -30.89 -2.97 8.19
N ILE A 795 -30.21 -4.12 8.03
CA ILE A 795 -29.28 -4.64 9.03
C ILE A 795 -28.12 -3.67 9.25
N GLY A 796 -27.55 -3.11 8.18
CA GLY A 796 -26.49 -2.12 8.27
C GLY A 796 -26.89 -0.87 9.07
N CYS A 797 -28.11 -0.36 8.84
CA CYS A 797 -28.65 0.79 9.58
C CYS A 797 -28.97 0.45 11.05
N LEU A 798 -29.45 -0.77 11.34
CA LEU A 798 -29.68 -1.22 12.71
C LEU A 798 -28.37 -1.39 13.49
N ILE A 799 -27.30 -1.90 12.86
CA ILE A 799 -25.96 -1.99 13.44
C ILE A 799 -25.43 -0.58 13.74
N ALA A 800 -25.54 0.34 12.78
CA ALA A 800 -25.09 1.73 12.96
C ALA A 800 -25.86 2.42 14.11
N ALA A 801 -27.18 2.23 14.18
CA ALA A 801 -27.99 2.78 15.26
C ALA A 801 -27.62 2.16 16.62
N LYS A 802 -27.41 0.85 16.70
CA LYS A 802 -26.95 0.15 17.91
C LYS A 802 -25.63 0.74 18.42
N GLU A 803 -24.64 0.89 17.55
CA GLU A 803 -23.34 1.43 17.94
C GLU A 803 -23.41 2.92 18.31
N GLY A 804 -24.22 3.72 17.61
CA GLY A 804 -24.50 5.10 17.99
C GLY A 804 -25.11 5.22 19.38
N LEU A 805 -26.11 4.41 19.69
CA LEU A 805 -26.72 4.35 21.02
C LEU A 805 -25.73 3.88 22.11
N ALA A 806 -24.90 2.88 21.79
CA ALA A 806 -23.85 2.39 22.69
C ALA A 806 -22.79 3.47 22.97
N GLU A 807 -22.43 4.28 21.97
CA GLU A 807 -21.50 5.40 22.15
C GLU A 807 -22.09 6.47 23.09
N TRP A 808 -23.39 6.74 22.97
CA TRP A 808 -24.09 7.66 23.86
C TRP A 808 -24.07 7.19 25.31
N LEU A 809 -24.39 5.92 25.54
CA LEU A 809 -24.34 5.34 26.90
C LEU A 809 -22.94 5.44 27.52
N ARG A 810 -21.87 5.27 26.71
CA ARG A 810 -20.50 5.42 27.17
C ARG A 810 -20.13 6.86 27.53
N ARG A 811 -20.69 7.84 26.83
CA ARG A 811 -20.45 9.27 27.10
C ARG A 811 -21.12 9.75 28.36
N ASP A 812 -22.35 9.28 28.63
CA ASP A 812 -23.16 9.70 29.77
C ASP A 812 -22.79 8.99 31.09
N ASP A 813 -22.22 7.76 31.01
CA ASP A 813 -21.74 6.99 32.19
C ASP A 813 -20.40 6.30 31.90
N PRO A 814 -19.27 7.01 31.97
CA PRO A 814 -17.95 6.46 31.71
C PRO A 814 -17.56 5.31 32.65
N ASP A 815 -18.05 5.34 33.92
CA ASP A 815 -17.78 4.30 34.91
C ASP A 815 -18.67 3.06 34.72
N GLY A 816 -19.90 3.24 34.24
CA GLY A 816 -20.81 2.18 33.87
C GLY A 816 -20.38 1.43 32.62
N ALA A 817 -19.82 2.14 31.64
CA ALA A 817 -19.29 1.56 30.41
C ALA A 817 -18.14 0.57 30.67
N ALA A 818 -17.19 0.93 31.55
CA ALA A 818 -16.11 0.03 31.96
C ALA A 818 -16.61 -1.26 32.63
N LYS A 819 -17.73 -1.17 33.38
CA LYS A 819 -18.37 -2.34 34.00
C LYS A 819 -19.17 -3.20 33.02
N THR A 820 -19.67 -2.61 31.96
CA THR A 820 -20.44 -3.31 30.93
C THR A 820 -19.49 -4.05 29.97
N ASP A 821 -18.37 -3.46 29.60
CA ASP A 821 -17.31 -4.11 28.84
C ASP A 821 -16.67 -5.26 29.67
N ALA A 822 -16.42 -5.07 30.96
CA ALA A 822 -15.94 -6.12 31.84
C ALA A 822 -16.97 -7.27 32.01
N ARG A 823 -18.28 -7.01 31.92
CA ARG A 823 -19.33 -8.04 31.91
C ARG A 823 -19.48 -8.74 30.58
N ARG A 824 -19.26 -8.06 29.45
CA ARG A 824 -19.18 -8.69 28.13
C ARG A 824 -17.99 -9.64 28.06
N ASP A 825 -16.83 -9.23 28.54
CA ASP A 825 -15.61 -10.04 28.61
C ASP A 825 -15.82 -11.25 29.56
N ALA A 826 -16.57 -11.10 30.65
CA ALA A 826 -16.93 -12.20 31.57
C ALA A 826 -18.00 -13.15 31.02
N ALA A 827 -18.92 -12.67 30.21
CA ALA A 827 -19.96 -13.50 29.58
C ALA A 827 -19.40 -14.36 28.41
N HIS A 828 -18.32 -13.90 27.75
CA HIS A 828 -17.61 -14.67 26.73
C HIS A 828 -16.49 -15.55 27.29
N GLY A 829 -16.15 -15.44 28.60
CA GLY A 829 -15.08 -16.21 29.26
C GLY A 829 -15.52 -17.39 30.11
N GLY A 830 -16.85 -17.69 30.24
CA GLY A 830 -17.36 -18.60 31.23
C GLY A 830 -18.02 -19.86 30.69
N GLY A 831 -17.26 -20.79 30.14
CA GLY A 831 -17.72 -22.15 29.79
C GLY A 831 -16.97 -23.25 30.51
N GLY A 832 -17.18 -23.41 31.84
CA GLY A 832 -16.70 -24.58 32.58
C GLY A 832 -17.84 -25.12 33.46
N PRO A 833 -17.99 -26.45 33.65
CA PRO A 833 -19.22 -27.07 34.22
C PRO A 833 -19.24 -26.92 35.74
N ALA A 834 -20.30 -26.26 36.28
CA ALA A 834 -20.60 -26.24 37.69
C ALA A 834 -21.61 -27.32 38.03
N GLY A 835 -21.27 -28.19 38.97
CA GLY A 835 -22.11 -29.18 39.56
C GLY A 835 -23.21 -28.60 40.50
N PRO A 836 -24.21 -29.36 40.88
CA PRO A 836 -25.46 -28.85 41.48
C PRO A 836 -25.36 -28.60 42.97
N GLY A 837 -25.77 -27.45 43.42
CA GLY A 837 -25.96 -27.10 44.84
C GLY A 837 -27.29 -26.41 45.09
N ARG A 838 -28.02 -26.92 46.07
CA ARG A 838 -29.38 -26.77 46.56
C ARG A 838 -29.84 -25.33 46.91
N PRO A 839 -31.18 -25.10 47.01
CA PRO A 839 -31.79 -23.79 47.11
C PRO A 839 -31.95 -23.32 48.57
N ALA A 840 -31.97 -22.01 48.80
CA ALA A 840 -32.47 -21.41 49.98
C ALA A 840 -33.49 -20.33 49.63
N ALA A 841 -34.63 -20.45 50.33
CA ALA A 841 -35.84 -19.66 50.20
C ALA A 841 -35.76 -18.35 51.01
N GLY A 842 -36.57 -17.37 50.57
CA GLY A 842 -37.01 -16.29 51.49
C GLY A 842 -37.31 -14.93 50.87
N GLY A 843 -38.59 -14.64 50.69
CA GLY A 843 -39.25 -13.40 51.17
C GLY A 843 -39.20 -12.13 50.36
N GLY A 844 -40.20 -11.84 49.63
CA GLY A 844 -41.17 -10.76 49.79
C GLY A 844 -40.77 -9.29 49.51
N ALA A 845 -41.48 -8.72 48.61
CA ALA A 845 -42.19 -7.45 48.65
C ALA A 845 -42.04 -6.65 47.33
N GLY A 846 -43.19 -6.26 46.80
CA GLY A 846 -43.31 -5.59 45.50
C GLY A 846 -42.80 -4.15 45.48
N GLY A 847 -42.37 -3.78 44.30
CA GLY A 847 -42.04 -2.42 43.84
C GLY A 847 -42.12 -2.35 42.31
N PRO A 848 -42.42 -1.21 41.73
CA PRO A 848 -42.93 -1.07 40.38
C PRO A 848 -41.93 -1.41 39.29
N GLY A 849 -42.48 -1.89 38.20
CA GLY A 849 -41.81 -2.48 37.05
C GLY A 849 -40.57 -1.78 36.58
N ARG A 850 -39.49 -2.52 36.61
CA ARG A 850 -38.28 -2.16 35.84
C ARG A 850 -38.50 -2.64 34.40
N LEU A 851 -38.47 -1.64 33.47
CA LEU A 851 -38.34 -1.87 32.05
C LEU A 851 -37.14 -2.76 31.81
N ARG A 852 -37.31 -3.86 31.10
CA ARG A 852 -36.21 -4.68 30.56
C ARG A 852 -35.45 -3.86 29.54
N PRO A 853 -34.13 -3.91 29.52
CA PRO A 853 -33.37 -3.19 28.50
C PRO A 853 -33.63 -3.79 27.12
N VAL A 854 -34.04 -2.95 26.17
CA VAL A 854 -34.35 -3.24 24.77
C VAL A 854 -33.16 -3.90 24.04
N THR A 855 -31.96 -3.78 24.56
CA THR A 855 -30.74 -4.34 23.98
C THR A 855 -30.68 -5.85 23.95
N ALA A 856 -31.31 -6.56 24.89
CA ALA A 856 -31.26 -8.03 24.95
C ALA A 856 -32.12 -8.71 23.87
N GLU A 857 -33.20 -8.05 23.42
CA GLU A 857 -34.09 -8.57 22.37
C GLU A 857 -33.58 -8.29 20.97
N LEU A 858 -32.80 -7.17 20.78
CA LEU A 858 -32.11 -6.88 19.53
C LEU A 858 -30.94 -7.85 19.26
N GLU A 859 -30.23 -8.28 20.30
CA GLU A 859 -29.15 -9.28 20.16
C GLU A 859 -29.70 -10.66 19.76
N ALA A 860 -30.80 -11.07 20.35
CA ALA A 860 -31.47 -12.35 19.99
C ALA A 860 -31.97 -12.34 18.54
N SER A 861 -32.43 -11.19 18.03
CA SER A 861 -32.92 -11.09 16.65
C SER A 861 -31.76 -11.03 15.63
N ALA A 862 -30.60 -10.47 16.01
CA ALA A 862 -29.39 -10.43 15.17
C ALA A 862 -28.71 -11.81 15.10
N GLU A 863 -28.65 -12.55 16.19
CA GLU A 863 -28.10 -13.91 16.23
C GLU A 863 -28.93 -14.92 15.45
N MET A 864 -30.28 -14.79 15.47
CA MET A 864 -31.13 -15.66 14.65
C MET A 864 -31.05 -15.37 13.16
N GLY A 865 -30.68 -14.13 12.76
CA GLY A 865 -30.46 -13.75 11.36
C GLY A 865 -29.12 -14.24 10.80
N ALA A 866 -28.11 -14.32 11.64
CA ALA A 866 -26.77 -14.73 11.24
C ALA A 866 -26.58 -16.25 11.13
N SER A 867 -27.36 -17.06 11.90
CA SER A 867 -27.24 -18.53 11.88
C SER A 867 -28.08 -19.23 10.81
N ALA A 868 -29.02 -18.52 10.16
CA ALA A 868 -29.86 -19.10 9.12
C ALA A 868 -29.35 -18.94 7.67
N GLY A 869 -28.22 -18.29 7.47
CA GLY A 869 -27.73 -17.89 6.13
C GLY A 869 -26.66 -18.77 5.48
N ILE A 870 -26.13 -19.80 6.13
CA ILE A 870 -25.05 -20.61 5.56
C ILE A 870 -25.36 -22.10 5.75
N GLY A 871 -26.08 -22.67 4.79
CA GLY A 871 -26.31 -24.09 4.77
C GLY A 871 -27.29 -24.58 3.70
N ALA A 872 -27.08 -24.18 2.44
CA ALA A 872 -27.72 -24.79 1.28
C ALA A 872 -26.70 -25.28 0.27
N SER A 873 -26.29 -26.52 0.45
CA SER A 873 -25.49 -27.30 -0.50
C SER A 873 -26.20 -27.33 -1.87
N LEU A 874 -25.55 -26.85 -2.89
CA LEU A 874 -25.91 -27.09 -4.28
C LEU A 874 -25.67 -28.56 -4.62
N LYS A 875 -26.71 -29.35 -4.65
CA LYS A 875 -26.76 -30.61 -5.41
C LYS A 875 -27.48 -30.37 -6.74
N ASN A 876 -26.74 -30.64 -7.80
CA ASN A 876 -27.17 -30.65 -9.20
C ASN A 876 -28.49 -31.42 -9.42
N GLY A 877 -29.40 -30.83 -10.14
CA GLY A 877 -30.54 -31.46 -10.73
C GLY A 877 -31.19 -30.49 -11.69
N ALA A 878 -30.92 -30.67 -12.99
CA ALA A 878 -31.59 -29.96 -14.04
C ALA A 878 -33.01 -30.51 -14.18
N PRO A 879 -34.01 -29.70 -14.47
CA PRO A 879 -35.13 -30.17 -15.27
C PRO A 879 -35.31 -29.39 -16.57
N ASP A 880 -35.74 -30.17 -17.54
CA ASP A 880 -36.06 -29.91 -18.93
C ASP A 880 -36.84 -28.63 -19.21
N ARG A 881 -36.52 -28.05 -20.34
CA ARG A 881 -37.32 -27.07 -21.07
C ARG A 881 -38.54 -27.76 -21.70
N PRO A 882 -39.70 -27.10 -21.77
CA PRO A 882 -40.61 -27.31 -22.92
C PRO A 882 -40.52 -26.14 -23.91
N GLU A 883 -40.29 -26.50 -25.15
CA GLU A 883 -40.50 -25.70 -26.33
C GLU A 883 -41.97 -25.29 -26.45
N ALA A 884 -42.21 -24.04 -26.85
CA ALA A 884 -43.50 -23.63 -27.38
C ALA A 884 -43.26 -22.68 -28.56
N SER A 885 -43.79 -23.14 -29.63
CA SER A 885 -43.78 -22.71 -31.03
C SER A 885 -44.34 -21.32 -31.27
N ILE A 886 -43.75 -20.74 -32.35
CA ILE A 886 -44.12 -19.54 -33.08
C ILE A 886 -45.52 -19.65 -33.71
N GLY A 887 -46.32 -18.60 -33.54
CA GLY A 887 -47.52 -18.35 -34.32
C GLY A 887 -47.56 -16.93 -34.83
N HIS A 888 -47.42 -16.78 -36.16
CA HIS A 888 -47.65 -15.55 -36.91
C HIS A 888 -49.10 -15.12 -36.91
N GLY A 889 -49.37 -13.83 -36.82
CA GLY A 889 -50.67 -13.25 -37.11
C GLY A 889 -50.53 -11.73 -37.37
N ALA A 890 -50.83 -11.37 -38.58
CA ALA A 890 -50.62 -10.03 -39.18
C ALA A 890 -51.82 -9.07 -38.98
N SER A 891 -51.48 -7.78 -39.24
CA SER A 891 -52.36 -6.66 -39.69
C SER A 891 -53.23 -5.99 -38.64
N THR A 892 -53.28 -4.72 -38.50
CA THR A 892 -53.70 -3.65 -39.40
C THR A 892 -53.48 -2.29 -38.71
N GLU A 893 -52.93 -1.34 -39.45
CA GLU A 893 -53.12 0.10 -39.22
C GLU A 893 -54.59 0.49 -39.56
N PRO A 894 -55.11 1.65 -39.08
CA PRO A 894 -54.82 2.91 -39.77
C PRO A 894 -54.94 4.20 -38.94
N GLY A 895 -54.38 5.25 -39.46
CA GLY A 895 -54.98 6.56 -39.42
C GLY A 895 -54.32 7.69 -38.63
N ALA A 896 -53.55 8.55 -39.29
CA ALA A 896 -53.33 9.95 -38.89
C ALA A 896 -54.55 10.80 -39.20
N PRO A 897 -54.74 11.97 -38.57
CA PRO A 897 -54.29 13.17 -39.23
C PRO A 897 -53.76 14.34 -38.32
N SER A 898 -52.79 15.02 -38.91
CA SER A 898 -52.63 16.49 -39.17
C SER A 898 -52.63 17.53 -38.04
N ASP A 899 -51.56 18.27 -38.11
CA ASP A 899 -51.45 19.76 -37.97
C ASP A 899 -51.81 20.48 -36.64
N ARG A 900 -50.84 21.05 -36.00
CA ARG A 900 -50.76 22.49 -35.73
C ARG A 900 -49.39 22.90 -35.09
N GLU A 901 -48.72 23.74 -35.86
CA GLU A 901 -47.91 24.93 -35.56
C GLU A 901 -47.24 25.08 -34.19
N ALA A 902 -45.91 25.26 -34.28
CA ALA A 902 -45.03 25.85 -33.27
C ALA A 902 -45.11 27.38 -33.21
N PRO A 903 -44.71 28.00 -32.16
CA PRO A 903 -44.02 29.27 -32.31
C PRO A 903 -42.60 29.27 -31.68
N ALA A 904 -41.80 30.08 -32.35
CA ALA A 904 -40.40 30.41 -32.34
C ALA A 904 -39.73 30.70 -31.00
N ALA A 905 -38.42 30.32 -30.97
CA ALA A 905 -37.42 30.78 -30.01
C ALA A 905 -36.90 32.18 -30.37
N PRO A 906 -36.44 32.98 -29.41
CA PRO A 906 -35.67 34.18 -29.72
C PRO A 906 -34.16 33.95 -29.70
N GLU A 907 -33.48 34.66 -30.60
CA GLU A 907 -32.08 34.66 -30.97
C GLU A 907 -31.13 35.12 -29.86
N ALA A 908 -29.92 34.57 -29.85
CA ALA A 908 -28.75 35.06 -29.13
C ALA A 908 -27.96 36.06 -30.01
N PRO A 909 -27.30 37.05 -29.44
CA PRO A 909 -26.48 37.97 -30.22
C PRO A 909 -25.02 37.47 -30.38
N ALA A 910 -24.47 37.89 -31.50
CA ALA A 910 -23.20 37.52 -32.08
C ALA A 910 -21.96 37.91 -31.25
N ALA A 911 -20.95 37.05 -31.34
CA ALA A 911 -19.59 37.32 -30.91
C ALA A 911 -18.84 38.06 -32.03
N SER A 912 -18.08 39.09 -31.65
CA SER A 912 -17.11 39.77 -32.50
C SER A 912 -15.73 39.17 -32.37
N ASP A 913 -15.08 38.87 -33.49
CA ASP A 913 -13.69 38.55 -33.68
C ASP A 913 -12.74 39.64 -33.18
N ALA A 914 -11.68 39.20 -32.52
CA ALA A 914 -10.43 39.93 -32.51
C ALA A 914 -9.26 38.93 -32.47
N SER A 915 -8.63 38.74 -33.61
CA SER A 915 -7.34 38.17 -33.83
C SER A 915 -6.24 39.13 -33.35
N VAL A 916 -5.25 38.63 -32.56
CA VAL A 916 -3.92 39.24 -32.50
C VAL A 916 -2.90 38.14 -32.53
N ASP A 917 -2.11 38.18 -33.60
CA ASP A 917 -0.81 37.52 -33.79
C ASP A 917 0.24 38.09 -32.83
N LEU A 918 1.21 37.26 -32.48
CA LEU A 918 2.64 37.54 -32.49
C LEU A 918 3.43 36.81 -31.40
N GLY A 919 4.48 36.13 -31.86
CA GLY A 919 5.74 35.98 -31.19
C GLY A 919 6.08 34.60 -30.70
#